data_d0646f2dece4d40880796a71c2d298c2
#
_entry.id   d0646f2dece4d40880796a71c2d298c2
#
_cell.length_a   1.000
_cell.length_b   1.000
_cell.length_c   1.000
_cell.angle_alpha   90.00
_cell.angle_beta   90.00
_cell.angle_gamma   90.00
#
_symmetry.space_group_name_H-M   'P 1'
#
loop_
_entity.id
_entity.type
_entity.pdbx_description
1 polymer ?
#
loop_
_entity_poly.entity_id
_entity_poly.type
_entity_poly.pdbx_seq_one_letter_code
_entity_poly.pdbx_strand_id
1 'polypeptide(L)'
;MIDSHVRFEVLGSLRALADNRLLSLGPPRQRAVLVALLLGGPRPVPADRIIAMVWGDDAPAHALNLVQKYVSGLRRCLPASLPLTHSEAGYVLGTPGGFDCDLLEFEELFAASRALSESGRPADAAETLARATALARGPLAEGTESRGIELERDRFQERWLSAQEELYALEVSLGQGERRLPELVRLINEHPLRERLHALLMRTLADSGRQVEALDAYARIRERLVEEYGVEPGAELRDAHQFVLSAVLPVERPPEAPLTPHQLPNSVRDFTGRAGEIVRITDRLRSGKMPVVCVEGTAGIGKTALAVHCAHQVAGDFPDGQLFIDLRGFDRLGAADPSEILGSFLRAMGVAAQHVPTDSLERGTLFRSVLATRRMLIVLDNAADADHVRHLLPSAPGCAVLVTSRRALVSLAVHEDAQRIVLPVLSPDESAELLRSALGSPRITGKPDPAVAEISRLCGHLPLALRVVAAGSAVTPQFDLRSVARELAAAGPLAGASVADDERASVGASLDLSYQRLDDRGRRALRLLGLLPGPDLTYAAAAALTGTDEAAVRPALNALTTANLLVQHAPGRFRFPHDLLREYAWKRAGDEEPAESRKDALNRLMGWYTQVATVLDGRGGRIHVVGQESRATEHAPISAEDAEAELRNLTAAVEHTAEHGPYVAAWTLAGMLRETCKRRSRVPEWLAVARAGLRAAQRGPNPRAETELSLSLVDASLTAGLVDAAEQHVQRALQLSELHDWPDLLAASREELGRARWTTGALDEARRHLTESIRLYSAGTDHLRTALAYGALARVELDSGAPDAAYRLYSRCLRLSRSQSHRGAEAMTLVELGLVHEALGHPHTASLSLEAGLALSRVNRGLQRPEALSQAYLGALKAKAGDRETARSLCLAGIKVAEDLGDLWAQAECRNAAGRAMSALGCSREAAEHHREALRIARGLHFHRAEQHALAGVRSSLPEPCRAG
;
A
#
# COMPACT_ATOMS: atom_id res chain seq x y z
N MET A 1 21.99 11.80 69.40
CA MET A 1 22.89 11.72 68.28
C MET A 1 21.97 11.54 67.07
N ILE A 2 21.96 12.40 66.11
CA ILE A 2 21.14 12.27 64.89
C ILE A 2 21.80 11.15 64.10
N ASP A 3 21.08 10.00 63.93
CA ASP A 3 21.54 8.91 63.07
C ASP A 3 21.69 9.42 61.65
N SER A 4 22.92 9.67 61.20
CA SER A 4 23.19 10.09 59.83
C SER A 4 22.84 8.94 58.90
N HIS A 5 21.81 9.13 58.11
CA HIS A 5 21.39 8.12 57.10
C HIS A 5 22.38 8.13 55.94
N VAL A 6 22.92 6.94 55.61
CA VAL A 6 23.93 6.81 54.55
C VAL A 6 23.32 6.10 53.37
N ARG A 7 23.42 6.74 52.20
CA ARG A 7 22.98 6.20 50.89
C ARG A 7 24.20 5.91 50.01
N PHE A 8 24.31 4.71 49.52
CA PHE A 8 25.27 4.33 48.49
C PHE A 8 24.61 4.26 47.10
N GLU A 9 25.30 4.81 46.15
CA GLU A 9 24.95 4.74 44.75
C GLU A 9 26.07 3.98 44.05
N VAL A 10 25.76 2.78 43.56
CA VAL A 10 26.70 1.91 42.84
C VAL A 10 26.22 1.56 41.44
N LEU A 11 24.96 1.84 41.11
CA LEU A 11 24.41 1.63 39.78
C LEU A 11 24.72 2.81 38.84
N GLY A 12 25.98 2.98 38.54
CA GLY A 12 26.69 4.07 37.87
C GLY A 12 28.00 4.33 38.59
N SER A 13 28.45 5.58 38.57
CA SER A 13 29.65 6.00 39.28
C SER A 13 29.46 5.84 40.79
N LEU A 14 30.41 5.14 41.47
CA LEU A 14 30.35 4.93 42.92
C LEU A 14 30.30 6.23 43.74
N ARG A 15 29.24 6.42 44.50
CA ARG A 15 29.01 7.59 45.36
C ARG A 15 28.50 7.12 46.71
N ALA A 16 28.88 7.83 47.77
CA ALA A 16 28.32 7.64 49.10
C ALA A 16 27.88 9.00 49.60
N LEU A 17 26.66 9.10 50.10
CA LEU A 17 26.06 10.31 50.64
C LEU A 17 25.69 10.07 52.10
N ALA A 18 26.10 10.98 52.98
CA ALA A 18 25.62 11.02 54.35
C ALA A 18 24.85 12.35 54.53
N ASP A 19 23.60 12.31 54.89
CA ASP A 19 22.71 13.46 55.00
C ASP A 19 22.77 14.35 53.75
N ASN A 20 22.75 13.74 52.58
CA ASN A 20 22.83 14.37 51.26
C ASN A 20 24.18 15.05 50.94
N ARG A 21 25.25 14.81 51.68
CA ARG A 21 26.61 15.29 51.42
C ARG A 21 27.48 14.17 50.91
N LEU A 22 28.22 14.43 49.84
CA LEU A 22 29.11 13.46 49.20
C LEU A 22 30.27 13.13 50.11
N LEU A 23 30.52 11.88 50.41
CA LEU A 23 31.66 11.38 51.17
C LEU A 23 32.88 11.15 50.25
N SER A 24 34.08 11.50 50.75
CA SER A 24 35.33 11.17 50.05
C SER A 24 35.71 9.72 50.36
N LEU A 25 35.60 8.82 49.42
CA LEU A 25 35.82 7.36 49.59
C LEU A 25 37.27 6.92 49.44
N GLY A 26 38.20 7.84 49.25
CA GLY A 26 39.62 7.55 49.14
C GLY A 26 40.09 6.99 47.76
N PRO A 27 41.25 6.33 47.73
CA PRO A 27 41.89 5.86 46.51
C PRO A 27 41.13 4.75 45.81
N PRO A 28 41.36 4.48 44.50
CA PRO A 28 40.62 3.50 43.71
C PRO A 28 40.50 2.10 44.34
N ARG A 29 41.58 1.55 44.88
CA ARG A 29 41.57 0.23 45.54
C ARG A 29 40.74 0.20 46.81
N GLN A 30 40.69 1.28 47.58
CA GLN A 30 39.82 1.42 48.75
C GLN A 30 38.32 1.44 48.31
N ARG A 31 38.03 2.11 47.21
CA ARG A 31 36.69 2.12 46.60
C ARG A 31 36.29 0.74 46.12
N ALA A 32 37.21 -0.03 45.50
CA ALA A 32 36.97 -1.41 45.09
C ALA A 32 36.64 -2.33 46.31
N VAL A 33 37.32 -2.15 47.42
CA VAL A 33 37.00 -2.88 48.67
C VAL A 33 35.59 -2.51 49.17
N LEU A 34 35.19 -1.25 49.09
CA LEU A 34 33.84 -0.83 49.47
C LEU A 34 32.78 -1.47 48.54
N VAL A 35 33.02 -1.46 47.22
CA VAL A 35 32.13 -2.14 46.25
C VAL A 35 31.98 -3.64 46.58
N ALA A 36 33.10 -4.34 46.90
CA ALA A 36 33.07 -5.73 47.28
C ALA A 36 32.20 -5.98 48.53
N LEU A 37 32.22 -5.05 49.51
CA LEU A 37 31.38 -5.11 50.69
C LEU A 37 29.91 -4.83 50.37
N LEU A 38 29.60 -3.85 49.55
CA LEU A 38 28.23 -3.51 49.13
C LEU A 38 27.58 -4.62 48.32
N LEU A 39 28.34 -5.29 47.46
CA LEU A 39 27.89 -6.49 46.72
C LEU A 39 27.61 -7.70 47.64
N GLY A 40 28.24 -7.76 48.79
CA GLY A 40 27.94 -8.75 49.86
C GLY A 40 26.63 -8.46 50.60
N GLY A 41 26.14 -7.23 50.54
CA GLY A 41 24.98 -6.73 51.26
C GLY A 41 25.18 -6.85 52.78
N PRO A 42 24.17 -7.27 53.54
CA PRO A 42 24.24 -7.40 55.00
C PRO A 42 25.01 -8.68 55.46
N ARG A 43 25.54 -9.47 54.53
CA ARG A 43 26.23 -10.74 54.85
C ARG A 43 27.73 -10.50 55.02
N PRO A 44 28.40 -11.25 55.92
CA PRO A 44 29.84 -11.18 56.04
C PRO A 44 30.55 -11.55 54.74
N VAL A 45 31.47 -10.72 54.30
CA VAL A 45 32.28 -10.95 53.08
C VAL A 45 33.65 -11.43 53.52
N PRO A 46 34.03 -12.68 53.20
CA PRO A 46 35.34 -13.22 53.53
C PRO A 46 36.48 -12.39 52.93
N ALA A 47 37.60 -12.27 53.61
CA ALA A 47 38.76 -11.52 53.12
C ALA A 47 39.26 -12.03 51.78
N ASP A 48 39.28 -13.35 51.58
CA ASP A 48 39.69 -13.96 50.29
C ASP A 48 38.79 -13.57 49.13
N ARG A 49 37.45 -13.45 49.38
CA ARG A 49 36.50 -12.97 48.39
C ARG A 49 36.76 -11.49 48.05
N ILE A 50 37.07 -10.65 49.04
CA ILE A 50 37.44 -9.23 48.78
C ILE A 50 38.74 -9.20 47.96
N ILE A 51 39.75 -10.02 48.28
CA ILE A 51 40.99 -10.10 47.54
C ILE A 51 40.73 -10.51 46.08
N ALA A 52 39.96 -11.58 45.85
CA ALA A 52 39.59 -12.04 44.51
C ALA A 52 38.84 -10.97 43.72
N MET A 53 37.94 -10.24 44.38
CA MET A 53 37.18 -9.16 43.72
C MET A 53 38.03 -7.94 43.39
N VAL A 54 38.99 -7.58 44.22
CA VAL A 54 39.83 -6.37 44.05
C VAL A 54 41.05 -6.60 43.16
N TRP A 55 41.64 -7.80 43.20
CA TRP A 55 42.89 -8.08 42.47
C TRP A 55 42.80 -9.23 41.47
N GLY A 56 41.77 -10.08 41.57
CA GLY A 56 41.68 -11.30 40.75
C GLY A 56 42.89 -12.23 40.98
N ASP A 57 43.44 -12.73 39.91
CA ASP A 57 44.60 -13.62 39.90
C ASP A 57 45.93 -12.89 40.22
N ASP A 58 45.94 -11.54 40.12
CA ASP A 58 47.13 -10.71 40.36
C ASP A 58 47.25 -10.22 41.82
N ALA A 59 46.73 -10.99 42.76
CA ALA A 59 46.80 -10.64 44.17
C ALA A 59 48.24 -10.62 44.71
N PRO A 60 48.68 -9.52 45.34
CA PRO A 60 50.00 -9.42 45.91
C PRO A 60 50.12 -10.33 47.14
N ALA A 61 51.33 -10.84 47.42
CA ALA A 61 51.60 -11.76 48.55
C ALA A 61 51.10 -11.22 49.92
N HIS A 62 50.95 -9.91 50.07
CA HIS A 62 50.47 -9.22 51.26
C HIS A 62 49.06 -8.64 51.15
N ALA A 63 48.23 -9.17 50.20
CA ALA A 63 46.88 -8.69 49.90
C ALA A 63 46.00 -8.56 51.15
N LEU A 64 46.07 -9.50 52.09
CA LEU A 64 45.27 -9.44 53.30
C LEU A 64 45.60 -8.21 54.15
N ASN A 65 46.88 -7.85 54.30
CA ASN A 65 47.31 -6.61 54.98
C ASN A 65 46.81 -5.34 54.26
N LEU A 66 46.73 -5.38 52.92
CA LEU A 66 46.18 -4.29 52.16
C LEU A 66 44.67 -4.16 52.32
N VAL A 67 43.95 -5.27 52.40
CA VAL A 67 42.51 -5.23 52.72
C VAL A 67 42.27 -4.60 54.09
N GLN A 68 43.06 -5.04 55.15
CA GLN A 68 42.97 -4.44 56.47
C GLN A 68 43.25 -2.94 56.48
N LYS A 69 44.27 -2.50 55.68
CA LYS A 69 44.59 -1.07 55.52
C LYS A 69 43.44 -0.32 54.87
N TYR A 70 42.84 -0.82 53.78
CA TYR A 70 41.74 -0.16 53.10
C TYR A 70 40.47 -0.17 53.93
N VAL A 71 40.19 -1.26 54.67
CA VAL A 71 39.07 -1.30 55.62
C VAL A 71 39.30 -0.25 56.72
N SER A 72 40.51 -0.09 57.28
CA SER A 72 40.84 0.98 58.20
C SER A 72 40.68 2.35 57.59
N GLY A 73 41.01 2.51 56.30
CA GLY A 73 40.72 3.75 55.54
C GLY A 73 39.23 4.02 55.42
N LEU A 74 38.41 3.03 55.06
CA LEU A 74 36.95 3.15 54.99
C LEU A 74 36.33 3.53 56.33
N ARG A 75 36.76 2.91 57.46
CA ARG A 75 36.29 3.27 58.81
C ARG A 75 36.49 4.74 59.14
N ARG A 76 37.50 5.41 58.58
CA ARG A 76 37.72 6.84 58.77
C ARG A 76 36.90 7.73 57.86
N CYS A 77 36.49 7.21 56.73
CA CYS A 77 35.69 7.92 55.73
C CYS A 77 34.18 7.81 55.96
N LEU A 78 33.74 6.69 56.57
CA LEU A 78 32.36 6.41 56.86
C LEU A 78 31.95 7.01 58.23
N PRO A 79 30.71 7.45 58.43
CA PRO A 79 30.24 7.97 59.69
C PRO A 79 30.13 6.85 60.73
N ALA A 80 30.20 7.25 62.01
CA ALA A 80 30.16 6.28 63.14
C ALA A 80 28.80 5.50 63.20
N SER A 81 27.74 6.01 62.63
CA SER A 81 26.45 5.35 62.51
C SER A 81 26.48 4.15 61.57
N LEU A 82 27.50 4.03 60.71
CA LEU A 82 27.67 2.91 59.78
C LEU A 82 28.96 2.12 60.11
N PRO A 83 28.94 1.24 61.10
CA PRO A 83 30.13 0.51 61.51
C PRO A 83 30.57 -0.53 60.48
N LEU A 84 31.84 -0.56 60.16
CA LEU A 84 32.45 -1.64 59.36
C LEU A 84 33.12 -2.63 60.36
N THR A 85 32.45 -3.73 60.64
CA THR A 85 32.86 -4.74 61.61
C THR A 85 33.62 -5.90 60.98
N HIS A 86 34.33 -6.68 61.79
CA HIS A 86 35.00 -7.90 61.37
C HIS A 86 34.58 -9.05 62.31
N SER A 87 34.20 -10.15 61.71
CA SER A 87 33.85 -11.40 62.38
C SER A 87 34.71 -12.54 61.82
N GLU A 88 34.61 -13.74 62.43
CA GLU A 88 35.28 -14.93 61.89
C GLU A 88 34.85 -15.27 60.46
N ALA A 89 33.63 -14.87 60.05
CA ALA A 89 33.09 -15.10 58.71
C ALA A 89 33.49 -14.02 57.69
N GLY A 90 34.11 -12.89 58.12
CA GLY A 90 34.55 -11.82 57.22
C GLY A 90 34.14 -10.41 57.68
N TYR A 91 34.20 -9.46 56.77
CA TYR A 91 33.84 -8.05 57.00
C TYR A 91 32.38 -7.79 56.69
N VAL A 92 31.72 -7.02 57.58
CA VAL A 92 30.31 -6.60 57.40
C VAL A 92 30.23 -5.07 57.41
N LEU A 93 29.55 -4.52 56.46
CA LEU A 93 29.27 -3.07 56.40
C LEU A 93 27.88 -2.82 57.02
N GLY A 94 27.82 -2.05 58.11
CA GLY A 94 26.58 -1.68 58.76
C GLY A 94 25.85 -2.84 59.49
N THR A 95 24.62 -2.56 59.88
CA THR A 95 23.62 -3.51 60.35
C THR A 95 22.52 -3.66 59.31
N PRO A 96 21.74 -4.74 59.30
CA PRO A 96 20.60 -4.84 58.40
C PRO A 96 19.67 -3.61 58.49
N GLY A 97 19.45 -2.90 57.37
CA GLY A 97 18.67 -1.66 57.34
C GLY A 97 19.42 -0.39 57.77
N GLY A 98 20.73 -0.45 58.06
CA GLY A 98 21.54 0.70 58.53
C GLY A 98 22.05 1.63 57.41
N PHE A 99 21.84 1.32 56.15
CA PHE A 99 22.15 2.14 55.00
C PHE A 99 21.27 1.79 53.80
N ASP A 100 21.06 2.74 52.92
CA ASP A 100 20.43 2.52 51.62
C ASP A 100 21.48 2.26 50.54
N CYS A 101 21.15 1.34 49.64
CA CYS A 101 21.98 1.07 48.47
C CYS A 101 21.09 0.83 47.27
N ASP A 102 21.33 1.58 46.19
CA ASP A 102 20.55 1.48 44.95
C ASP A 102 20.57 0.07 44.33
N LEU A 103 21.65 -0.69 44.51
CA LEU A 103 21.71 -2.10 44.12
C LEU A 103 20.77 -2.99 44.94
N LEU A 104 20.72 -2.80 46.24
CA LEU A 104 19.81 -3.60 47.12
C LEU A 104 18.35 -3.20 46.86
N GLU A 105 18.11 -1.90 46.67
CA GLU A 105 16.79 -1.37 46.29
C GLU A 105 16.32 -1.96 44.95
N PHE A 106 17.21 -2.05 43.97
CA PHE A 106 16.92 -2.71 42.68
C PHE A 106 16.49 -4.16 42.88
N GLU A 107 17.25 -4.94 43.67
CA GLU A 107 16.94 -6.35 43.92
C GLU A 107 15.61 -6.54 44.66
N GLU A 108 15.30 -5.69 45.64
CA GLU A 108 14.03 -5.70 46.36
C GLU A 108 12.85 -5.38 45.46
N LEU A 109 12.97 -4.31 44.65
CA LEU A 109 11.94 -3.90 43.70
C LEU A 109 11.74 -4.95 42.59
N PHE A 110 12.83 -5.56 42.11
CA PHE A 110 12.75 -6.62 41.10
C PHE A 110 12.03 -7.87 41.65
N ALA A 111 12.35 -8.28 42.85
CA ALA A 111 11.66 -9.40 43.53
C ALA A 111 10.18 -9.05 43.80
N ALA A 112 9.89 -7.83 44.28
CA ALA A 112 8.53 -7.38 44.54
C ALA A 112 7.68 -7.34 43.25
N SER A 113 8.25 -6.89 42.13
CA SER A 113 7.57 -6.89 40.83
C SER A 113 7.14 -8.31 40.41
N ARG A 114 8.01 -9.29 40.57
CA ARG A 114 7.68 -10.71 40.29
C ARG A 114 6.53 -11.22 41.15
N ALA A 115 6.58 -10.97 42.45
CA ALA A 115 5.51 -11.35 43.37
C ALA A 115 4.16 -10.67 43.02
N LEU A 116 4.19 -9.40 42.58
CA LEU A 116 3.00 -8.68 42.10
C LEU A 116 2.46 -9.32 40.81
N SER A 117 3.33 -9.67 39.88
CA SER A 117 2.95 -10.34 38.63
C SER A 117 2.30 -11.70 38.91
N GLU A 118 2.90 -12.54 39.80
CA GLU A 118 2.37 -13.84 40.22
C GLU A 118 1.00 -13.71 40.94
N SER A 119 0.79 -12.60 41.63
CA SER A 119 -0.50 -12.31 42.30
C SER A 119 -1.57 -11.71 41.37
N GLY A 120 -1.33 -11.65 40.07
CA GLY A 120 -2.30 -11.14 39.07
C GLY A 120 -2.45 -9.61 39.03
N ARG A 121 -1.42 -8.89 39.45
CA ARG A 121 -1.37 -7.41 39.47
C ARG A 121 -0.31 -6.89 38.50
N PRO A 122 -0.48 -7.08 37.17
CA PRO A 122 0.56 -6.75 36.19
C PRO A 122 0.83 -5.23 36.05
N ALA A 123 -0.15 -4.38 36.32
CA ALA A 123 0.04 -2.93 36.25
C ALA A 123 0.95 -2.43 37.41
N ASP A 124 0.73 -2.91 38.61
CA ASP A 124 1.57 -2.58 39.78
C ASP A 124 2.97 -3.19 39.64
N ALA A 125 3.05 -4.38 39.05
CA ALA A 125 4.31 -5.04 38.75
C ALA A 125 5.13 -4.22 37.74
N ALA A 126 4.51 -3.70 36.67
CA ALA A 126 5.16 -2.84 35.68
C ALA A 126 5.66 -1.52 36.29
N GLU A 127 4.86 -0.86 37.12
CA GLU A 127 5.26 0.35 37.83
C GLU A 127 6.45 0.13 38.77
N THR A 128 6.39 -0.97 39.54
CA THR A 128 7.46 -1.36 40.46
C THR A 128 8.76 -1.67 39.70
N LEU A 129 8.65 -2.35 38.57
CA LEU A 129 9.80 -2.73 37.74
C LEU A 129 10.38 -1.53 36.98
N ALA A 130 9.54 -0.62 36.56
CA ALA A 130 10.00 0.65 35.96
C ALA A 130 10.82 1.48 36.97
N ARG A 131 10.42 1.49 38.23
CA ARG A 131 11.21 2.13 39.30
C ARG A 131 12.55 1.42 39.52
N ALA A 132 12.56 0.09 39.53
CA ALA A 132 13.79 -0.69 39.66
C ALA A 132 14.77 -0.39 38.52
N THR A 133 14.32 -0.48 37.29
CA THR A 133 15.17 -0.27 36.10
C THR A 133 15.70 1.17 35.98
N ALA A 134 14.96 2.16 36.49
CA ALA A 134 15.36 3.57 36.54
C ALA A 134 16.49 3.86 37.54
N LEU A 135 16.78 2.97 38.50
CA LEU A 135 17.90 3.10 39.44
C LEU A 135 19.26 3.00 38.73
N ALA A 136 19.34 2.27 37.62
CA ALA A 136 20.57 2.08 36.87
C ALA A 136 20.88 3.30 36.01
N ARG A 137 21.87 4.09 36.44
CA ARG A 137 22.30 5.32 35.77
C ARG A 137 23.56 5.14 34.91
N GLY A 138 24.14 3.93 34.94
CA GLY A 138 25.34 3.56 34.19
C GLY A 138 25.85 2.17 34.64
N PRO A 139 27.02 1.75 34.14
CA PRO A 139 27.63 0.47 34.53
C PRO A 139 27.86 0.38 36.05
N LEU A 140 27.64 -0.79 36.64
CA LEU A 140 27.88 -1.01 38.07
C LEU A 140 29.27 -0.56 38.48
N ALA A 141 29.36 0.30 39.48
CA ALA A 141 30.61 0.84 40.05
C ALA A 141 31.56 1.41 38.98
N GLU A 142 31.00 2.22 38.07
CA GLU A 142 31.73 2.86 37.00
C GLU A 142 32.98 3.61 37.49
N GLY A 143 34.08 3.49 36.76
CA GLY A 143 35.38 4.07 37.14
C GLY A 143 36.12 3.29 38.24
N THR A 144 35.67 2.08 38.60
CA THR A 144 36.40 1.14 39.48
C THR A 144 36.96 0.03 38.60
N GLU A 145 38.28 0.03 38.39
CA GLU A 145 38.98 -0.97 37.57
C GLU A 145 39.39 -2.16 38.45
N SER A 146 38.72 -3.29 38.25
CA SER A 146 39.02 -4.56 38.92
C SER A 146 38.34 -5.71 38.21
N ARG A 147 39.05 -6.79 37.87
CA ARG A 147 38.52 -7.94 37.14
C ARG A 147 37.35 -8.63 37.85
N GLY A 148 37.38 -8.68 39.18
CA GLY A 148 36.25 -9.25 39.96
C GLY A 148 35.01 -8.36 39.93
N ILE A 149 35.19 -7.04 39.91
CA ILE A 149 34.08 -6.06 39.76
C ILE A 149 33.56 -6.05 38.31
N GLU A 150 34.40 -6.27 37.32
CA GLU A 150 33.98 -6.41 35.90
C GLU A 150 33.05 -7.61 35.75
N LEU A 151 33.36 -8.76 36.34
CA LEU A 151 32.48 -9.93 36.32
C LEU A 151 31.13 -9.67 37.01
N GLU A 152 31.10 -8.92 38.09
CA GLU A 152 29.83 -8.54 38.75
C GLU A 152 29.09 -7.46 37.96
N ARG A 153 29.80 -6.60 37.22
CA ARG A 153 29.22 -5.65 36.29
C ARG A 153 28.48 -6.37 35.16
N ASP A 154 29.10 -7.38 34.57
CA ASP A 154 28.48 -8.18 33.52
C ASP A 154 27.24 -8.94 34.05
N ARG A 155 27.35 -9.50 35.28
CA ARG A 155 26.21 -10.16 35.93
C ARG A 155 25.06 -9.20 36.21
N PHE A 156 25.37 -7.99 36.69
CA PHE A 156 24.35 -6.97 36.92
C PHE A 156 23.71 -6.53 35.61
N GLN A 157 24.52 -6.33 34.57
CA GLN A 157 24.02 -5.94 33.22
C GLN A 157 23.02 -6.98 32.70
N GLU A 158 23.32 -8.27 32.85
CA GLU A 158 22.40 -9.34 32.45
C GLU A 158 21.09 -9.32 33.27
N ARG A 159 21.17 -9.03 34.56
CA ARG A 159 19.98 -8.93 35.43
C ARG A 159 19.14 -7.72 35.09
N TRP A 160 19.78 -6.59 34.84
CA TRP A 160 19.10 -5.35 34.41
C TRP A 160 18.41 -5.53 33.05
N LEU A 161 19.07 -6.18 32.08
CA LEU A 161 18.47 -6.53 30.81
C LEU A 161 17.26 -7.45 30.99
N SER A 162 17.36 -8.46 31.85
CA SER A 162 16.22 -9.34 32.17
C SER A 162 15.06 -8.56 32.78
N ALA A 163 15.35 -7.60 33.67
CA ALA A 163 14.34 -6.72 34.24
C ALA A 163 13.68 -5.84 33.21
N GLN A 164 14.44 -5.31 32.23
CA GLN A 164 13.90 -4.54 31.08
C GLN A 164 13.01 -5.41 30.21
N GLU A 165 13.41 -6.63 29.91
CA GLU A 165 12.59 -7.57 29.13
C GLU A 165 11.27 -7.91 29.83
N GLU A 166 11.32 -8.16 31.15
CA GLU A 166 10.11 -8.39 31.95
C GLU A 166 9.21 -7.16 32.00
N LEU A 167 9.78 -5.95 32.12
CA LEU A 167 9.02 -4.70 32.06
C LEU A 167 8.31 -4.54 30.73
N TYR A 168 9.02 -4.71 29.61
CA TYR A 168 8.39 -4.62 28.28
C TYR A 168 7.34 -5.70 28.05
N ALA A 169 7.57 -6.91 28.53
CA ALA A 169 6.58 -7.98 28.46
C ALA A 169 5.28 -7.63 29.21
N LEU A 170 5.40 -7.02 30.40
CA LEU A 170 4.25 -6.54 31.17
C LEU A 170 3.54 -5.38 30.45
N GLU A 171 4.28 -4.38 29.97
CA GLU A 171 3.69 -3.23 29.24
C GLU A 171 3.02 -3.66 27.93
N VAL A 172 3.57 -4.62 27.19
CA VAL A 172 2.94 -5.23 26.01
C VAL A 172 1.64 -5.93 26.43
N SER A 173 1.65 -6.74 27.49
CA SER A 173 0.44 -7.42 27.98
C SER A 173 -0.67 -6.47 28.43
N LEU A 174 -0.31 -5.26 28.83
CA LEU A 174 -1.22 -4.16 29.22
C LEU A 174 -1.64 -3.27 28.06
N GLY A 175 -1.20 -3.56 26.82
CA GLY A 175 -1.50 -2.74 25.63
C GLY A 175 -0.76 -1.39 25.61
N GLN A 176 0.33 -1.25 26.36
CA GLN A 176 1.10 0.01 26.51
C GLN A 176 2.47 -0.04 25.80
N GLY A 177 2.76 -1.11 25.07
CA GLY A 177 4.08 -1.36 24.47
C GLY A 177 4.54 -0.24 23.50
N GLU A 178 3.62 0.40 22.78
CA GLU A 178 3.95 1.41 21.77
C GLU A 178 4.75 2.60 22.34
N ARG A 179 4.49 2.99 23.58
CA ARG A 179 5.18 4.11 24.25
C ARG A 179 6.69 3.88 24.42
N ARG A 180 7.12 2.61 24.44
CA ARG A 180 8.50 2.20 24.67
C ARG A 180 9.25 1.75 23.42
N LEU A 181 8.62 1.82 22.25
CA LEU A 181 9.26 1.41 20.99
C LEU A 181 10.65 2.04 20.75
N PRO A 182 10.88 3.34 21.00
CA PRO A 182 12.20 3.94 20.79
C PRO A 182 13.28 3.35 21.70
N GLU A 183 12.92 3.06 22.96
CA GLU A 183 13.85 2.49 23.96
C GLU A 183 14.15 1.02 23.65
N LEU A 184 13.11 0.26 23.23
CA LEU A 184 13.25 -1.13 22.81
C LEU A 184 14.15 -1.27 21.59
N VAL A 185 13.98 -0.40 20.58
CA VAL A 185 14.83 -0.37 19.39
C VAL A 185 16.27 -0.02 19.76
N ARG A 186 16.50 0.90 20.70
CA ARG A 186 17.83 1.21 21.20
C ARG A 186 18.50 0.00 21.84
N LEU A 187 17.78 -0.72 22.73
CA LEU A 187 18.31 -1.92 23.39
C LEU A 187 18.62 -3.04 22.40
N ILE A 188 17.81 -3.20 21.36
CA ILE A 188 18.09 -4.17 20.29
C ILE A 188 19.38 -3.80 19.54
N ASN A 189 19.63 -2.53 19.30
CA ASN A 189 20.87 -2.09 18.65
C ASN A 189 22.11 -2.32 19.53
N GLU A 190 21.96 -2.18 20.85
CA GLU A 190 23.02 -2.45 21.83
C GLU A 190 23.23 -3.98 22.06
N HIS A 191 22.16 -4.78 21.96
CA HIS A 191 22.16 -6.22 22.20
C HIS A 191 21.49 -6.99 21.04
N PRO A 192 22.08 -6.96 19.83
CA PRO A 192 21.40 -7.39 18.60
C PRO A 192 21.10 -8.89 18.49
N LEU A 193 21.70 -9.73 19.33
CA LEU A 193 21.47 -11.17 19.33
C LEU A 193 20.46 -11.62 20.41
N ARG A 194 19.88 -10.69 21.15
CA ARG A 194 18.97 -11.02 22.23
C ARG A 194 17.55 -11.22 21.68
N GLU A 195 17.24 -12.48 21.40
CA GLU A 195 16.02 -12.88 20.70
C GLU A 195 14.73 -12.40 21.40
N ARG A 196 14.73 -12.36 22.73
CA ARG A 196 13.57 -11.92 23.51
C ARG A 196 13.20 -10.46 23.27
N LEU A 197 14.18 -9.56 23.11
CA LEU A 197 13.93 -8.17 22.76
C LEU A 197 13.28 -8.04 21.37
N HIS A 198 13.74 -8.84 20.41
CA HIS A 198 13.15 -8.91 19.07
C HIS A 198 11.73 -9.47 19.11
N ALA A 199 11.47 -10.49 19.92
CA ALA A 199 10.14 -11.04 20.12
C ALA A 199 9.16 -10.01 20.71
N LEU A 200 9.60 -9.21 21.69
CA LEU A 200 8.82 -8.12 22.27
C LEU A 200 8.58 -6.99 21.25
N LEU A 201 9.59 -6.63 20.47
CA LEU A 201 9.42 -5.65 19.37
C LEU A 201 8.36 -6.14 18.37
N MET A 202 8.43 -7.38 17.96
CA MET A 202 7.48 -7.97 17.02
C MET A 202 6.05 -7.95 17.55
N ARG A 203 5.84 -8.31 18.80
CA ARG A 203 4.52 -8.26 19.46
C ARG A 203 4.02 -6.82 19.56
N THR A 204 4.85 -5.89 20.01
CA THR A 204 4.50 -4.47 20.10
C THR A 204 4.10 -3.88 18.75
N LEU A 205 4.85 -4.18 17.70
CA LEU A 205 4.55 -3.74 16.33
C LEU A 205 3.24 -4.37 15.81
N ALA A 206 3.00 -5.66 16.10
CA ALA A 206 1.77 -6.33 15.71
C ALA A 206 0.54 -5.73 16.41
N ASP A 207 0.62 -5.46 17.73
CA ASP A 207 -0.45 -4.85 18.52
C ASP A 207 -0.75 -3.41 18.04
N SER A 208 0.26 -2.71 17.51
CA SER A 208 0.11 -1.37 16.91
C SER A 208 -0.33 -1.41 15.43
N GLY A 209 -0.67 -2.58 14.88
CA GLY A 209 -1.07 -2.73 13.47
C GLY A 209 0.08 -2.66 12.45
N ARG A 210 1.34 -2.63 12.91
CA ARG A 210 2.57 -2.52 12.09
C ARG A 210 3.17 -3.90 11.78
N GLN A 211 2.33 -4.83 11.32
CA GLN A 211 2.69 -6.25 11.11
C GLN A 211 3.86 -6.44 10.13
N VAL A 212 3.92 -5.62 9.10
CA VAL A 212 5.00 -5.70 8.10
C VAL A 212 6.35 -5.45 8.75
N GLU A 213 6.44 -4.45 9.60
CA GLU A 213 7.68 -4.11 10.30
C GLU A 213 8.06 -5.17 11.35
N ALA A 214 7.06 -5.83 11.94
CA ALA A 214 7.28 -6.96 12.84
C ALA A 214 7.90 -8.15 12.08
N LEU A 215 7.41 -8.46 10.89
CA LEU A 215 7.95 -9.53 10.03
C LEU A 215 9.35 -9.18 9.50
N ASP A 216 9.59 -7.92 9.15
CA ASP A 216 10.91 -7.43 8.75
C ASP A 216 11.94 -7.53 9.90
N ALA A 217 11.50 -7.28 11.15
CA ALA A 217 12.35 -7.45 12.33
C ALA A 217 12.74 -8.93 12.51
N TYR A 218 11.79 -9.85 12.33
CA TYR A 218 12.07 -11.29 12.35
C TYR A 218 13.05 -11.72 11.26
N ALA A 219 12.83 -11.25 10.04
CA ALA A 219 13.68 -11.61 8.92
C ALA A 219 15.15 -11.21 9.16
N ARG A 220 15.37 -9.98 9.67
CA ARG A 220 16.71 -9.46 9.97
C ARG A 220 17.42 -10.24 11.06
N ILE A 221 16.74 -10.55 12.17
CA ILE A 221 17.38 -11.31 13.25
C ILE A 221 17.63 -12.76 12.85
N ARG A 222 16.70 -13.39 12.10
CA ARG A 222 16.88 -14.75 11.60
C ARG A 222 18.05 -14.85 10.64
N GLU A 223 18.15 -13.91 9.69
CA GLU A 223 19.26 -13.83 8.74
C GLU A 223 20.60 -13.78 9.50
N ARG A 224 20.68 -12.93 10.51
CA ARG A 224 21.88 -12.77 11.33
C ARG A 224 22.23 -14.02 12.14
N LEU A 225 21.24 -14.66 12.77
CA LEU A 225 21.45 -15.89 13.54
C LEU A 225 21.92 -17.05 12.66
N VAL A 226 21.35 -17.17 11.46
CA VAL A 226 21.68 -18.26 10.52
C VAL A 226 23.00 -17.99 9.81
N GLU A 227 23.25 -16.76 9.33
CA GLU A 227 24.45 -16.45 8.54
C GLU A 227 25.71 -16.30 9.39
N GLU A 228 25.59 -15.66 10.58
CA GLU A 228 26.76 -15.40 11.42
C GLU A 228 27.05 -16.57 12.40
N TYR A 229 26.02 -17.27 12.87
CA TYR A 229 26.14 -18.28 13.95
C TYR A 229 25.65 -19.68 13.57
N GLY A 230 25.00 -19.86 12.43
CA GLY A 230 24.49 -21.15 11.96
C GLY A 230 23.33 -21.71 12.81
N VAL A 231 22.64 -20.86 13.58
CA VAL A 231 21.58 -21.25 14.52
C VAL A 231 20.21 -20.72 14.07
N GLU A 232 19.18 -21.57 14.10
CA GLU A 232 17.81 -21.12 13.84
C GLU A 232 17.23 -20.42 15.10
N PRO A 233 16.31 -19.46 14.92
CA PRO A 233 15.67 -18.72 16.01
C PRO A 233 15.11 -19.61 17.11
N GLY A 234 15.24 -19.19 18.36
CA GLY A 234 14.71 -19.87 19.53
C GLY A 234 13.17 -19.89 19.59
N ALA A 235 12.63 -20.66 20.54
CA ALA A 235 11.17 -20.86 20.67
C ALA A 235 10.41 -19.55 20.83
N GLU A 236 10.86 -18.65 21.70
CA GLU A 236 10.17 -17.40 22.04
C GLU A 236 10.06 -16.45 20.84
N LEU A 237 11.10 -16.39 20.01
CA LEU A 237 11.09 -15.59 18.79
C LEU A 237 10.22 -16.23 17.69
N ARG A 238 10.21 -17.57 17.62
CA ARG A 238 9.30 -18.30 16.73
C ARG A 238 7.83 -18.15 17.16
N ASP A 239 7.55 -18.16 18.46
CA ASP A 239 6.20 -17.94 18.99
C ASP A 239 5.73 -16.50 18.70
N ALA A 240 6.60 -15.51 18.84
CA ALA A 240 6.28 -14.14 18.45
C ALA A 240 6.01 -14.02 16.94
N HIS A 241 6.78 -14.73 16.12
CA HIS A 241 6.55 -14.79 14.66
C HIS A 241 5.21 -15.46 14.34
N GLN A 242 4.91 -16.58 15.00
CA GLN A 242 3.62 -17.27 14.88
C GLN A 242 2.46 -16.36 15.35
N PHE A 243 2.65 -15.62 16.43
CA PHE A 243 1.67 -14.64 16.91
C PHE A 243 1.40 -13.56 15.87
N VAL A 244 2.45 -12.95 15.28
CA VAL A 244 2.32 -11.95 14.21
C VAL A 244 1.60 -12.55 13.00
N LEU A 245 1.89 -13.79 12.64
CA LEU A 245 1.23 -14.50 11.54
C LEU A 245 -0.22 -14.88 11.88
N SER A 246 -0.52 -15.24 13.13
CA SER A 246 -1.88 -15.59 13.58
C SER A 246 -2.75 -14.36 13.84
N ALA A 247 -2.16 -13.23 14.17
CA ALA A 247 -2.86 -11.93 14.22
C ALA A 247 -3.39 -11.49 12.84
N VAL A 248 -3.00 -12.18 11.76
CA VAL A 248 -3.58 -12.09 10.41
C VAL A 248 -4.89 -12.89 10.30
N LEU A 249 -5.22 -13.75 11.24
CA LEU A 249 -6.59 -14.30 11.31
C LEU A 249 -7.50 -13.21 11.86
N PRO A 250 -8.56 -12.84 11.14
CA PRO A 250 -9.52 -11.92 11.71
C PRO A 250 -10.05 -12.56 13.01
N VAL A 251 -9.81 -11.92 14.14
CA VAL A 251 -10.82 -11.98 15.19
C VAL A 251 -12.11 -11.70 14.43
N GLU A 252 -13.08 -12.61 14.46
CA GLU A 252 -14.44 -12.32 14.05
C GLU A 252 -14.85 -11.05 14.79
N ARG A 253 -14.60 -9.92 14.15
CA ARG A 253 -15.35 -8.72 14.49
C ARG A 253 -16.80 -9.12 14.27
N PRO A 254 -17.69 -8.83 15.22
CA PRO A 254 -19.11 -8.88 14.95
C PRO A 254 -19.29 -8.19 13.60
N PRO A 255 -20.15 -8.71 12.69
CA PRO A 255 -20.23 -8.21 11.32
C PRO A 255 -20.21 -6.69 11.38
N GLU A 256 -19.18 -6.08 10.83
CA GLU A 256 -19.12 -4.63 10.71
C GLU A 256 -20.43 -4.27 10.04
N ALA A 257 -21.20 -3.39 10.70
CA ALA A 257 -22.35 -2.81 10.08
C ALA A 257 -21.91 -2.40 8.67
N PRO A 258 -22.64 -2.79 7.62
CA PRO A 258 -22.21 -2.61 6.25
C PRO A 258 -21.67 -1.19 6.11
N LEU A 259 -20.41 -1.06 5.65
CA LEU A 259 -19.76 0.24 5.50
C LEU A 259 -20.69 1.14 4.70
N THR A 260 -21.27 2.11 5.37
CA THR A 260 -22.16 3.08 4.73
C THR A 260 -21.27 4.02 3.92
N PRO A 261 -21.30 4.00 2.59
CA PRO A 261 -20.42 4.83 1.79
C PRO A 261 -20.79 6.31 1.93
N HIS A 262 -19.83 7.14 2.33
CA HIS A 262 -19.95 8.59 2.39
C HIS A 262 -18.97 9.22 1.39
N GLN A 263 -19.33 9.21 0.10
CA GLN A 263 -18.40 9.60 -0.98
C GLN A 263 -18.63 11.02 -1.51
N LEU A 264 -19.52 11.79 -0.92
CA LEU A 264 -19.75 13.15 -1.37
C LEU A 264 -18.49 14.01 -1.21
N PRO A 265 -18.07 14.74 -2.26
CA PRO A 265 -17.01 15.74 -2.13
C PRO A 265 -17.41 16.85 -1.17
N ASN A 266 -16.42 17.59 -0.68
CA ASN A 266 -16.68 18.75 0.16
C ASN A 266 -17.58 19.77 -0.55
N SER A 267 -18.64 20.19 0.12
CA SER A 267 -19.49 21.27 -0.38
C SER A 267 -18.73 22.60 -0.32
N VAL A 268 -19.03 23.47 -1.25
CA VAL A 268 -18.52 24.84 -1.24
C VAL A 268 -19.09 25.55 -0.01
N ARG A 269 -18.22 26.12 0.86
CA ARG A 269 -18.63 26.71 2.15
C ARG A 269 -19.67 27.82 2.00
N ASP A 270 -19.51 28.70 1.00
CA ASP A 270 -20.38 29.85 0.78
C ASP A 270 -21.09 29.69 -0.56
N PHE A 271 -21.99 28.69 -0.66
CA PHE A 271 -22.80 28.49 -1.85
C PHE A 271 -23.82 29.64 -1.97
N THR A 272 -23.76 30.37 -3.07
CA THR A 272 -24.54 31.61 -3.26
C THR A 272 -25.49 31.46 -4.44
N GLY A 273 -26.72 31.93 -4.27
CA GLY A 273 -27.77 31.95 -5.30
C GLY A 273 -28.45 30.59 -5.51
N ARG A 274 -29.23 30.50 -6.56
CA ARG A 274 -29.92 29.26 -7.00
C ARG A 274 -30.97 28.70 -6.03
N ALA A 275 -31.56 29.55 -5.18
CA ALA A 275 -32.51 29.10 -4.16
C ALA A 275 -33.69 28.31 -4.74
N GLY A 276 -34.21 28.74 -5.90
CA GLY A 276 -35.29 28.05 -6.60
C GLY A 276 -34.92 26.69 -7.12
N GLU A 277 -33.71 26.56 -7.69
CA GLU A 277 -33.20 25.27 -8.19
C GLU A 277 -32.91 24.31 -7.04
N ILE A 278 -32.30 24.80 -5.93
CA ILE A 278 -32.04 23.99 -4.73
C ILE A 278 -33.32 23.35 -4.22
N VAL A 279 -34.38 24.16 -4.02
CA VAL A 279 -35.67 23.66 -3.57
C VAL A 279 -36.23 22.60 -4.53
N ARG A 280 -36.23 22.88 -5.82
CA ARG A 280 -36.72 21.94 -6.85
C ARG A 280 -35.95 20.61 -6.85
N ILE A 281 -34.63 20.65 -6.69
CA ILE A 281 -33.78 19.45 -6.66
C ILE A 281 -34.03 18.67 -5.37
N THR A 282 -33.98 19.32 -4.22
CA THR A 282 -34.11 18.66 -2.92
C THR A 282 -35.49 18.07 -2.71
N ASP A 283 -36.57 18.79 -3.10
CA ASP A 283 -37.92 18.27 -3.03
C ASP A 283 -38.13 17.04 -3.93
N ARG A 284 -37.57 17.07 -5.15
CA ARG A 284 -37.65 15.92 -6.05
C ARG A 284 -36.89 14.73 -5.52
N LEU A 285 -35.66 14.93 -5.00
CA LEU A 285 -34.85 13.86 -4.41
C LEU A 285 -35.54 13.19 -3.20
N ARG A 286 -36.40 13.93 -2.49
CA ARG A 286 -37.22 13.41 -1.36
C ARG A 286 -38.50 12.72 -1.78
N SER A 287 -38.90 12.81 -3.05
CA SER A 287 -40.25 12.41 -3.50
C SER A 287 -40.56 10.90 -3.62
N GLY A 288 -39.73 10.02 -3.07
CA GLY A 288 -40.10 8.66 -2.61
C GLY A 288 -40.22 7.53 -3.64
N LYS A 289 -40.08 7.74 -4.95
CA LYS A 289 -40.14 6.67 -5.96
C LYS A 289 -38.97 6.79 -6.94
N MET A 290 -37.76 6.45 -6.49
CA MET A 290 -36.54 6.46 -7.30
C MET A 290 -36.44 7.72 -8.18
N PRO A 291 -36.40 8.92 -7.60
CA PRO A 291 -36.35 10.14 -8.38
C PRO A 291 -34.98 10.25 -9.07
N VAL A 292 -35.03 10.53 -10.37
CA VAL A 292 -33.83 10.91 -11.15
C VAL A 292 -33.91 12.40 -11.44
N VAL A 293 -32.88 13.15 -11.07
CA VAL A 293 -32.78 14.59 -11.35
C VAL A 293 -31.57 14.84 -12.21
N CYS A 294 -31.76 15.45 -13.37
CA CYS A 294 -30.69 15.82 -14.30
C CYS A 294 -30.47 17.34 -14.24
N VAL A 295 -29.29 17.74 -13.77
CA VAL A 295 -28.85 19.14 -13.78
C VAL A 295 -28.03 19.37 -15.03
N GLU A 296 -28.59 20.14 -15.94
CA GLU A 296 -27.99 20.38 -17.27
C GLU A 296 -27.54 21.83 -17.41
N GLY A 297 -26.57 22.06 -18.26
CA GLY A 297 -26.11 23.42 -18.57
C GLY A 297 -24.65 23.43 -18.99
N THR A 298 -24.19 24.60 -19.30
CA THR A 298 -22.87 24.84 -19.90
C THR A 298 -21.72 24.60 -18.93
N ALA A 299 -20.51 24.53 -19.46
CA ALA A 299 -19.30 24.43 -18.66
C ALA A 299 -19.14 25.68 -17.76
N GLY A 300 -18.71 25.52 -16.52
CA GLY A 300 -18.48 26.62 -15.57
C GLY A 300 -19.76 27.22 -14.93
N ILE A 301 -20.98 26.73 -15.28
CA ILE A 301 -22.27 27.22 -14.75
C ILE A 301 -22.53 26.79 -13.29
N GLY A 302 -21.73 25.92 -12.71
CA GLY A 302 -21.84 25.48 -11.31
C GLY A 302 -22.67 24.23 -11.09
N LYS A 303 -22.87 23.35 -12.11
CA LYS A 303 -23.64 22.10 -11.98
C LYS A 303 -23.16 21.19 -10.86
N THR A 304 -21.89 20.85 -10.88
CA THR A 304 -21.24 19.99 -9.87
C THR A 304 -21.37 20.59 -8.45
N ALA A 305 -21.10 21.90 -8.34
CA ALA A 305 -21.20 22.60 -7.07
C ALA A 305 -22.64 22.58 -6.51
N LEU A 306 -23.64 22.80 -7.37
CA LEU A 306 -25.06 22.74 -7.01
C LEU A 306 -25.47 21.31 -6.63
N ALA A 307 -25.06 20.32 -7.42
CA ALA A 307 -25.40 18.93 -7.17
C ALA A 307 -24.82 18.45 -5.82
N VAL A 308 -23.54 18.76 -5.55
CA VAL A 308 -22.90 18.42 -4.28
C VAL A 308 -23.56 19.16 -3.11
N HIS A 309 -23.91 20.43 -3.29
CA HIS A 309 -24.60 21.23 -2.28
C HIS A 309 -25.97 20.64 -1.93
N CYS A 310 -26.79 20.31 -2.94
CA CYS A 310 -28.10 19.66 -2.74
C CYS A 310 -27.94 18.27 -2.14
N ALA A 311 -26.94 17.49 -2.58
CA ALA A 311 -26.69 16.16 -2.06
C ALA A 311 -26.37 16.19 -0.55
N HIS A 312 -25.58 17.15 -0.09
CA HIS A 312 -25.33 17.34 1.36
C HIS A 312 -26.58 17.72 2.14
N GLN A 313 -27.49 18.53 1.55
CA GLN A 313 -28.73 18.91 2.23
C GLN A 313 -29.71 17.75 2.42
N VAL A 314 -29.68 16.76 1.53
CA VAL A 314 -30.55 15.58 1.60
C VAL A 314 -29.83 14.33 2.10
N ALA A 315 -28.54 14.41 2.42
CA ALA A 315 -27.73 13.24 2.82
C ALA A 315 -28.32 12.47 4.01
N GLY A 316 -28.95 13.18 4.96
CA GLY A 316 -29.61 12.56 6.12
C GLY A 316 -30.87 11.76 5.76
N ASP A 317 -31.45 11.97 4.58
CA ASP A 317 -32.62 11.24 4.11
C ASP A 317 -32.25 9.86 3.52
N PHE A 318 -30.94 9.61 3.32
CA PHE A 318 -30.36 8.39 2.72
C PHE A 318 -29.39 7.70 3.70
N PRO A 319 -29.91 7.00 4.72
CA PRO A 319 -29.13 6.46 5.83
C PRO A 319 -28.14 5.36 5.39
N ASP A 320 -28.40 4.66 4.28
CA ASP A 320 -27.53 3.58 3.78
C ASP A 320 -26.35 4.11 2.94
N GLY A 321 -26.24 5.44 2.80
CA GLY A 321 -25.04 6.10 2.27
C GLY A 321 -25.24 6.91 1.00
N GLN A 322 -24.12 7.52 0.57
CA GLN A 322 -24.05 8.36 -0.62
C GLN A 322 -22.88 7.90 -1.50
N LEU A 323 -23.16 7.64 -2.77
CA LEU A 323 -22.17 7.34 -3.80
C LEU A 323 -21.94 8.59 -4.66
N PHE A 324 -20.70 8.87 -4.98
CA PHE A 324 -20.33 9.95 -5.89
C PHE A 324 -19.30 9.45 -6.90
N ILE A 325 -19.49 9.81 -8.17
CA ILE A 325 -18.52 9.51 -9.23
C ILE A 325 -18.53 10.62 -10.27
N ASP A 326 -17.34 11.02 -10.71
CA ASP A 326 -17.15 11.79 -11.94
C ASP A 326 -17.09 10.83 -13.14
N LEU A 327 -18.08 10.88 -14.01
CA LEU A 327 -18.22 10.04 -15.18
C LEU A 327 -17.26 10.43 -16.32
N ARG A 328 -16.54 11.54 -16.17
CA ARG A 328 -15.58 12.07 -17.16
C ARG A 328 -16.14 12.16 -18.58
N GLY A 329 -17.43 12.47 -18.72
CA GLY A 329 -18.15 12.43 -19.99
C GLY A 329 -17.62 13.37 -21.06
N PHE A 330 -16.83 14.37 -20.67
CA PHE A 330 -16.22 15.36 -21.56
C PHE A 330 -14.69 15.42 -21.41
N ASP A 331 -14.10 14.38 -20.80
CA ASP A 331 -12.65 14.24 -20.73
C ASP A 331 -12.09 13.81 -22.10
N ARG A 332 -10.87 14.24 -22.40
CA ARG A 332 -10.16 13.86 -23.64
C ARG A 332 -9.80 12.37 -23.68
N LEU A 333 -9.65 11.75 -22.51
CA LEU A 333 -9.38 10.31 -22.38
C LEU A 333 -10.63 9.45 -22.54
N GLY A 334 -11.77 10.06 -22.85
CA GLY A 334 -13.05 9.38 -22.98
C GLY A 334 -13.81 9.26 -21.67
N ALA A 335 -15.10 8.95 -21.78
CA ALA A 335 -15.98 8.73 -20.65
C ALA A 335 -15.55 7.48 -19.86
N ALA A 336 -15.78 7.50 -18.55
CA ALA A 336 -15.51 6.35 -17.70
C ALA A 336 -16.41 5.16 -18.09
N ASP A 337 -15.87 3.94 -18.11
CA ASP A 337 -16.65 2.75 -18.44
C ASP A 337 -17.73 2.48 -17.37
N PRO A 338 -19.02 2.43 -17.71
CA PRO A 338 -20.08 2.11 -16.77
C PRO A 338 -19.86 0.80 -16.02
N SER A 339 -19.23 -0.18 -16.62
CA SER A 339 -18.92 -1.45 -15.99
C SER A 339 -17.87 -1.32 -14.88
N GLU A 340 -16.85 -0.49 -15.05
CA GLU A 340 -15.86 -0.18 -14.01
C GLU A 340 -16.49 0.59 -12.84
N ILE A 341 -17.37 1.55 -13.16
CA ILE A 341 -18.12 2.33 -12.18
C ILE A 341 -18.98 1.44 -11.32
N LEU A 342 -19.76 0.53 -11.91
CA LEU A 342 -20.56 -0.46 -11.19
C LEU A 342 -19.71 -1.31 -10.27
N GLY A 343 -18.55 -1.76 -10.74
CA GLY A 343 -17.59 -2.49 -9.90
C GLY A 343 -17.09 -1.67 -8.71
N SER A 344 -16.81 -0.38 -8.91
CA SER A 344 -16.40 0.52 -7.84
C SER A 344 -17.52 0.75 -6.83
N PHE A 345 -18.76 0.96 -7.27
CA PHE A 345 -19.90 1.14 -6.41
C PHE A 345 -20.23 -0.11 -5.59
N LEU A 346 -20.16 -1.29 -6.20
CA LEU A 346 -20.36 -2.56 -5.49
C LEU A 346 -19.34 -2.75 -4.37
N ARG A 347 -18.09 -2.47 -4.63
CA ARG A 347 -17.03 -2.53 -3.59
C ARG A 347 -17.26 -1.49 -2.48
N ALA A 348 -17.64 -0.27 -2.83
CA ALA A 348 -17.96 0.76 -1.84
C ALA A 348 -19.13 0.39 -0.93
N MET A 349 -20.08 -0.40 -1.44
CA MET A 349 -21.22 -0.92 -0.69
C MET A 349 -20.91 -2.20 0.11
N GLY A 350 -19.66 -2.63 0.14
CA GLY A 350 -19.20 -3.79 0.91
C GLY A 350 -19.26 -5.12 0.16
N VAL A 351 -19.50 -5.11 -1.16
CA VAL A 351 -19.40 -6.34 -1.96
C VAL A 351 -17.91 -6.65 -2.16
N ALA A 352 -17.49 -7.80 -1.67
CA ALA A 352 -16.10 -8.22 -1.81
C ALA A 352 -15.71 -8.33 -3.30
N ALA A 353 -14.48 -7.95 -3.63
CA ALA A 353 -14.01 -7.83 -5.01
C ALA A 353 -14.24 -9.10 -5.85
N GLN A 354 -14.14 -10.27 -5.23
CA GLN A 354 -14.38 -11.57 -5.87
C GLN A 354 -15.85 -11.86 -6.21
N HIS A 355 -16.79 -11.16 -5.56
CA HIS A 355 -18.23 -11.32 -5.82
C HIS A 355 -18.75 -10.30 -6.85
N VAL A 356 -17.87 -9.41 -7.32
CA VAL A 356 -18.19 -8.48 -8.40
C VAL A 356 -18.02 -9.21 -9.74
N PRO A 357 -19.09 -9.49 -10.50
CA PRO A 357 -19.00 -10.21 -11.77
C PRO A 357 -18.07 -9.51 -12.76
N THR A 358 -17.42 -10.27 -13.63
CA THR A 358 -16.64 -9.73 -14.74
C THR A 358 -17.51 -9.26 -15.89
N ASP A 359 -18.68 -9.91 -16.07
CA ASP A 359 -19.66 -9.51 -17.09
C ASP A 359 -20.41 -8.24 -16.69
N SER A 360 -20.59 -7.34 -17.65
CA SER A 360 -21.22 -6.03 -17.45
C SER A 360 -22.69 -6.12 -17.10
N LEU A 361 -23.45 -7.07 -17.70
CA LEU A 361 -24.87 -7.24 -17.45
C LEU A 361 -25.13 -7.87 -16.07
N GLU A 362 -24.32 -8.88 -15.71
CA GLU A 362 -24.37 -9.49 -14.37
C GLU A 362 -24.01 -8.47 -13.30
N ARG A 363 -23.03 -7.62 -13.56
CA ARG A 363 -22.59 -6.55 -12.65
C ARG A 363 -23.71 -5.54 -12.41
N GLY A 364 -24.41 -5.12 -13.47
CA GLY A 364 -25.59 -4.26 -13.37
C GLY A 364 -26.74 -4.93 -12.63
N THR A 365 -26.94 -6.24 -12.79
CA THR A 365 -27.96 -7.02 -12.08
C THR A 365 -27.64 -7.14 -10.59
N LEU A 366 -26.40 -7.40 -10.24
CA LEU A 366 -25.95 -7.43 -8.85
C LEU A 366 -26.10 -6.06 -8.19
N PHE A 367 -25.72 -4.98 -8.89
CA PHE A 367 -25.86 -3.60 -8.39
C PHE A 367 -27.32 -3.28 -8.03
N ARG A 368 -28.26 -3.60 -8.92
CA ARG A 368 -29.70 -3.41 -8.65
C ARG A 368 -30.19 -4.27 -7.47
N SER A 369 -29.70 -5.50 -7.37
CA SER A 369 -30.06 -6.41 -6.26
C SER A 369 -29.54 -5.90 -4.91
N VAL A 370 -28.31 -5.40 -4.85
CA VAL A 370 -27.71 -4.83 -3.63
C VAL A 370 -28.45 -3.57 -3.19
N LEU A 371 -28.93 -2.78 -4.13
CA LEU A 371 -29.68 -1.55 -3.84
C LEU A 371 -31.17 -1.78 -3.52
N ALA A 372 -31.73 -2.95 -3.84
CA ALA A 372 -33.17 -3.22 -3.74
C ALA A 372 -33.79 -2.93 -2.36
N THR A 373 -33.00 -3.08 -1.29
CA THR A 373 -33.43 -2.86 0.11
C THR A 373 -32.79 -1.63 0.76
N ARG A 374 -32.00 -0.84 0.00
CA ARG A 374 -31.23 0.28 0.54
C ARG A 374 -31.85 1.63 0.17
N ARG A 375 -31.61 2.61 1.02
CA ARG A 375 -31.96 4.01 0.82
C ARG A 375 -30.67 4.81 0.59
N MET A 376 -30.30 4.96 -0.67
CA MET A 376 -29.02 5.56 -1.07
C MET A 376 -29.19 6.71 -2.04
N LEU A 377 -28.34 7.73 -1.91
CA LEU A 377 -28.19 8.80 -2.89
C LEU A 377 -27.02 8.49 -3.82
N ILE A 378 -27.25 8.57 -5.13
CA ILE A 378 -26.22 8.35 -6.14
C ILE A 378 -26.03 9.65 -6.93
N VAL A 379 -24.83 10.19 -6.90
CA VAL A 379 -24.46 11.40 -7.65
C VAL A 379 -23.54 11.03 -8.80
N LEU A 380 -24.02 11.22 -10.01
CA LEU A 380 -23.33 10.93 -11.27
C LEU A 380 -22.95 12.27 -11.91
N ASP A 381 -21.71 12.70 -11.68
CA ASP A 381 -21.24 13.98 -12.17
C ASP A 381 -20.67 13.87 -13.59
N ASN A 382 -20.86 14.90 -14.41
CA ASN A 382 -20.27 15.06 -15.73
C ASN A 382 -20.59 13.92 -16.72
N ALA A 383 -21.86 13.55 -16.85
CA ALA A 383 -22.34 12.51 -17.76
C ALA A 383 -22.21 12.95 -19.25
N ALA A 384 -21.74 12.03 -20.10
CA ALA A 384 -21.60 12.26 -21.56
C ALA A 384 -22.94 12.27 -22.28
N ASP A 385 -23.78 11.28 -22.00
CA ASP A 385 -25.09 11.07 -22.62
C ASP A 385 -26.00 10.23 -21.70
N ALA A 386 -27.20 9.95 -22.16
CA ALA A 386 -28.20 9.19 -21.41
C ALA A 386 -27.84 7.70 -21.27
N ASP A 387 -27.20 7.11 -22.26
CA ASP A 387 -26.85 5.70 -22.25
C ASP A 387 -25.77 5.44 -21.20
N HIS A 388 -24.83 6.37 -21.05
CA HIS A 388 -23.81 6.34 -20.00
C HIS A 388 -24.42 6.30 -18.59
N VAL A 389 -25.52 7.01 -18.36
CA VAL A 389 -26.24 7.07 -17.07
C VAL A 389 -27.11 5.84 -16.87
N ARG A 390 -27.80 5.36 -17.91
CA ARG A 390 -28.83 4.31 -17.83
C ARG A 390 -28.34 3.04 -17.17
N HIS A 391 -27.11 2.63 -17.47
CA HIS A 391 -26.49 1.45 -16.89
C HIS A 391 -26.22 1.57 -15.38
N LEU A 392 -26.18 2.79 -14.84
CA LEU A 392 -25.87 3.10 -13.45
C LEU A 392 -27.13 3.41 -12.61
N LEU A 393 -28.32 3.36 -13.21
CA LEU A 393 -29.56 3.63 -12.49
C LEU A 393 -29.97 2.45 -11.60
N PRO A 394 -30.31 2.72 -10.33
CA PRO A 394 -30.92 1.71 -9.46
C PRO A 394 -32.35 1.39 -9.90
N SER A 395 -32.91 0.28 -9.40
CA SER A 395 -34.34 -0.04 -9.58
C SER A 395 -35.13 0.01 -8.27
N ALA A 396 -34.50 0.57 -7.22
CA ALA A 396 -35.03 0.55 -5.85
C ALA A 396 -35.78 1.84 -5.49
N PRO A 397 -37.00 1.75 -4.94
CA PRO A 397 -37.80 2.94 -4.62
C PRO A 397 -37.21 3.80 -3.49
N GLY A 398 -36.24 3.27 -2.72
CA GLY A 398 -35.57 4.02 -1.65
C GLY A 398 -34.35 4.84 -2.12
N CYS A 399 -33.91 4.64 -3.35
CA CYS A 399 -32.74 5.34 -3.90
C CYS A 399 -33.16 6.59 -4.69
N ALA A 400 -32.25 7.59 -4.73
CA ALA A 400 -32.37 8.77 -5.56
C ALA A 400 -31.10 8.97 -6.39
N VAL A 401 -31.24 9.50 -7.60
CA VAL A 401 -30.12 9.75 -8.50
C VAL A 401 -30.08 11.22 -8.90
N LEU A 402 -28.91 11.83 -8.75
CA LEU A 402 -28.63 13.19 -9.18
C LEU A 402 -27.54 13.16 -10.23
N VAL A 403 -27.86 13.60 -11.45
CA VAL A 403 -26.96 13.56 -12.61
C VAL A 403 -26.59 14.98 -13.00
N THR A 404 -25.33 15.23 -13.32
CA THR A 404 -24.96 16.47 -13.99
C THR A 404 -24.45 16.20 -15.40
N SER A 405 -24.80 17.05 -16.35
CA SER A 405 -24.31 16.94 -17.73
C SER A 405 -24.15 18.30 -18.40
N ARG A 406 -23.22 18.37 -19.33
CA ARG A 406 -23.13 19.52 -20.27
C ARG A 406 -24.13 19.39 -21.44
N ARG A 407 -24.68 18.21 -21.67
CA ARG A 407 -25.66 17.91 -22.72
C ARG A 407 -27.05 17.76 -22.15
N ALA A 408 -28.04 17.97 -22.98
CA ALA A 408 -29.44 17.71 -22.68
C ALA A 408 -29.69 16.18 -22.64
N LEU A 409 -30.08 15.65 -21.51
CA LEU A 409 -30.34 14.23 -21.33
C LEU A 409 -31.84 13.90 -21.54
N VAL A 410 -32.38 14.32 -22.71
CA VAL A 410 -33.81 14.21 -23.02
C VAL A 410 -34.33 12.78 -22.92
N SER A 411 -33.55 11.81 -23.35
CA SER A 411 -33.92 10.39 -23.33
C SER A 411 -34.18 9.89 -21.93
N LEU A 412 -33.48 10.39 -20.89
CA LEU A 412 -33.73 10.02 -19.49
C LEU A 412 -35.08 10.58 -18.98
N ALA A 413 -35.50 11.73 -19.47
CA ALA A 413 -36.81 12.25 -19.13
C ALA A 413 -37.96 11.45 -19.76
N VAL A 414 -37.72 10.87 -20.94
CA VAL A 414 -38.76 10.09 -21.67
C VAL A 414 -38.93 8.69 -21.12
N HIS A 415 -37.81 8.03 -20.77
CA HIS A 415 -37.82 6.61 -20.42
C HIS A 415 -37.71 6.33 -18.91
N GLU A 416 -37.01 7.22 -18.16
CA GLU A 416 -36.72 7.05 -16.73
C GLU A 416 -37.38 8.09 -15.85
N ASP A 417 -38.39 8.85 -16.36
CA ASP A 417 -39.11 9.94 -15.63
C ASP A 417 -38.16 10.95 -14.95
N ALA A 418 -37.00 11.19 -15.56
CA ALA A 418 -36.00 12.09 -15.02
C ALA A 418 -36.47 13.55 -15.08
N GLN A 419 -36.42 14.24 -13.95
CA GLN A 419 -36.68 15.69 -13.92
C GLN A 419 -35.43 16.43 -14.41
N ARG A 420 -35.61 17.13 -15.53
CA ARG A 420 -34.53 17.96 -16.10
C ARG A 420 -34.58 19.37 -15.52
N ILE A 421 -33.43 19.86 -15.06
CA ILE A 421 -33.24 21.22 -14.56
C ILE A 421 -32.10 21.86 -15.36
N VAL A 422 -32.45 22.71 -16.28
CA VAL A 422 -31.49 23.47 -17.08
C VAL A 422 -31.09 24.69 -16.26
N LEU A 423 -29.78 24.84 -15.97
CA LEU A 423 -29.26 25.97 -15.22
C LEU A 423 -29.04 27.16 -16.17
N PRO A 424 -29.67 28.29 -15.90
CA PRO A 424 -29.32 29.55 -16.56
C PRO A 424 -28.01 30.12 -15.93
N VAL A 425 -27.45 31.15 -16.54
CA VAL A 425 -26.45 31.99 -15.88
C VAL A 425 -27.04 32.62 -14.61
N LEU A 426 -26.16 33.00 -13.64
CA LEU A 426 -26.63 33.69 -12.44
C LEU A 426 -27.31 35.02 -12.80
N SER A 427 -28.31 35.41 -12.02
CA SER A 427 -28.87 36.77 -12.11
C SER A 427 -27.76 37.79 -11.75
N PRO A 428 -27.95 39.06 -12.15
CA PRO A 428 -27.02 40.14 -11.78
C PRO A 428 -26.82 40.26 -10.27
N ASP A 429 -27.87 40.04 -9.47
CA ASP A 429 -27.80 40.11 -8.02
C ASP A 429 -27.05 38.94 -7.41
N GLU A 430 -27.34 37.71 -7.86
CA GLU A 430 -26.59 36.49 -7.45
C GLU A 430 -25.13 36.56 -7.85
N SER A 431 -24.82 37.08 -9.05
CA SER A 431 -23.46 37.28 -9.50
C SER A 431 -22.69 38.27 -8.63
N ALA A 432 -23.33 39.37 -8.27
CA ALA A 432 -22.75 40.37 -7.38
C ALA A 432 -22.55 39.83 -5.95
N GLU A 433 -23.46 39.01 -5.49
CA GLU A 433 -23.39 38.36 -4.18
C GLU A 433 -22.26 37.31 -4.17
N LEU A 434 -22.16 36.46 -5.20
CA LEU A 434 -21.09 35.50 -5.34
C LEU A 434 -19.71 36.16 -5.39
N LEU A 435 -19.58 37.26 -6.16
CA LEU A 435 -18.32 38.00 -6.26
C LEU A 435 -17.94 38.64 -4.92
N ARG A 436 -18.90 39.19 -4.18
CA ARG A 436 -18.70 39.72 -2.84
C ARG A 436 -18.27 38.63 -1.84
N SER A 437 -18.97 37.52 -1.82
CA SER A 437 -18.64 36.37 -0.95
C SER A 437 -17.25 35.87 -1.24
N ALA A 438 -16.91 35.66 -2.51
CA ALA A 438 -15.63 35.15 -2.95
C ALA A 438 -14.44 36.11 -2.67
N LEU A 439 -14.68 37.43 -2.64
CA LEU A 439 -13.67 38.44 -2.26
C LEU A 439 -13.44 38.54 -0.77
N GLY A 440 -14.29 37.94 0.07
CA GLY A 440 -14.12 37.89 1.53
C GLY A 440 -14.06 39.24 2.22
N SER A 441 -14.56 40.29 1.57
CA SER A 441 -14.34 41.67 2.03
C SER A 441 -15.60 42.31 2.57
N PRO A 442 -15.59 42.80 3.81
CA PRO A 442 -16.59 43.72 4.33
C PRO A 442 -16.57 45.09 3.62
N ARG A 443 -15.66 45.29 2.65
CA ARG A 443 -15.43 46.56 1.93
C ARG A 443 -16.50 46.87 0.86
N ILE A 444 -17.38 45.93 0.55
CA ILE A 444 -18.46 46.16 -0.40
C ILE A 444 -19.78 46.22 0.39
N THR A 445 -19.97 47.26 1.20
CA THR A 445 -21.18 47.48 1.96
C THR A 445 -22.08 48.47 1.24
N GLY A 446 -23.31 48.07 0.95
CA GLY A 446 -24.50 48.92 0.98
C GLY A 446 -24.94 49.63 -0.29
N LYS A 447 -24.20 49.72 -1.40
CA LYS A 447 -24.67 50.23 -2.69
C LYS A 447 -24.21 49.38 -3.85
N PRO A 448 -24.99 49.19 -4.92
CA PRO A 448 -24.52 48.48 -6.13
C PRO A 448 -23.25 49.19 -6.64
N ASP A 449 -22.10 48.51 -6.58
CA ASP A 449 -20.87 49.03 -7.15
C ASP A 449 -20.91 48.79 -8.67
N PRO A 450 -20.84 49.84 -9.52
CA PRO A 450 -20.85 49.71 -10.97
C PRO A 450 -19.74 48.79 -11.48
N ALA A 451 -18.59 48.71 -10.78
CA ALA A 451 -17.51 47.82 -11.15
C ALA A 451 -17.83 46.35 -10.93
N VAL A 452 -18.55 46.00 -9.85
CA VAL A 452 -19.04 44.64 -9.63
C VAL A 452 -20.02 44.21 -10.73
N ALA A 453 -20.94 45.09 -11.09
CA ALA A 453 -21.89 44.81 -12.17
C ALA A 453 -21.17 44.62 -13.52
N GLU A 454 -20.17 45.46 -13.81
CA GLU A 454 -19.37 45.38 -15.04
C GLU A 454 -18.50 44.11 -15.07
N ILE A 455 -17.83 43.73 -13.97
CA ILE A 455 -17.08 42.47 -13.87
C ILE A 455 -18.03 41.26 -14.06
N SER A 456 -19.22 41.30 -13.43
CA SER A 456 -20.20 40.22 -13.56
C SER A 456 -20.65 40.06 -14.99
N ARG A 457 -20.89 41.16 -15.69
CA ARG A 457 -21.27 41.19 -17.11
C ARG A 457 -20.15 40.65 -18.01
N LEU A 458 -18.91 41.09 -17.81
CA LEU A 458 -17.72 40.64 -18.54
C LEU A 458 -17.41 39.13 -18.29
N CYS A 459 -17.70 38.63 -17.08
CA CYS A 459 -17.62 37.20 -16.74
C CYS A 459 -18.82 36.37 -17.25
N GLY A 460 -19.75 36.99 -18.02
CA GLY A 460 -20.95 36.31 -18.52
C GLY A 460 -21.86 35.74 -17.44
N HIS A 461 -21.80 36.29 -16.22
CA HIS A 461 -22.54 35.79 -15.07
C HIS A 461 -22.26 34.32 -14.71
N LEU A 462 -21.09 33.81 -15.12
CA LEU A 462 -20.68 32.44 -14.87
C LEU A 462 -19.99 32.29 -13.50
N PRO A 463 -20.45 31.40 -12.61
CA PRO A 463 -19.88 31.21 -11.27
C PRO A 463 -18.37 30.96 -11.26
N LEU A 464 -17.89 30.11 -12.19
CA LEU A 464 -16.48 29.78 -12.29
C LEU A 464 -15.65 31.02 -12.64
N ALA A 465 -16.09 31.80 -13.64
CA ALA A 465 -15.41 33.02 -14.06
C ALA A 465 -15.33 34.04 -12.92
N LEU A 466 -16.45 34.26 -12.22
CA LEU A 466 -16.52 35.18 -11.08
C LEU A 466 -15.57 34.76 -9.95
N ARG A 467 -15.50 33.47 -9.64
CA ARG A 467 -14.60 32.95 -8.60
C ARG A 467 -13.13 33.08 -9.00
N VAL A 468 -12.80 32.80 -10.27
CA VAL A 468 -11.44 32.97 -10.77
C VAL A 468 -10.99 34.43 -10.67
N VAL A 469 -11.84 35.37 -11.09
CA VAL A 469 -11.57 36.81 -10.95
C VAL A 469 -11.44 37.22 -9.50
N ALA A 470 -12.32 36.76 -8.62
CA ALA A 470 -12.26 37.05 -7.19
C ALA A 470 -10.97 36.54 -6.56
N ALA A 471 -10.58 35.30 -6.85
CA ALA A 471 -9.36 34.71 -6.33
C ALA A 471 -8.10 35.44 -6.82
N GLY A 472 -8.03 35.77 -8.11
CA GLY A 472 -6.94 36.57 -8.67
C GLY A 472 -6.83 37.98 -8.05
N SER A 473 -7.96 38.50 -7.60
CA SER A 473 -8.09 39.84 -7.02
C SER A 473 -7.76 39.87 -5.52
N ALA A 474 -7.97 38.80 -4.80
CA ALA A 474 -7.70 38.70 -3.36
C ALA A 474 -6.20 38.75 -3.01
N VAL A 475 -5.33 38.43 -3.95
CA VAL A 475 -3.87 38.36 -3.74
C VAL A 475 -3.17 39.72 -3.78
N THR A 476 -3.83 40.78 -4.26
CA THR A 476 -3.20 42.11 -4.44
C THR A 476 -3.66 43.06 -3.34
N PRO A 477 -2.77 43.58 -2.45
CA PRO A 477 -3.16 44.43 -1.30
C PRO A 477 -3.80 45.79 -1.67
N GLN A 478 -3.60 46.27 -2.90
CA GLN A 478 -4.13 47.55 -3.40
C GLN A 478 -5.16 47.36 -4.52
N PHE A 479 -6.04 46.43 -4.32
CA PHE A 479 -7.00 45.99 -5.33
C PHE A 479 -8.10 47.04 -5.57
N ASP A 480 -8.23 47.51 -6.83
CA ASP A 480 -9.32 48.37 -7.29
C ASP A 480 -10.19 47.64 -8.31
N LEU A 481 -11.44 47.37 -7.95
CA LEU A 481 -12.42 46.67 -8.81
C LEU A 481 -12.59 47.35 -10.18
N ARG A 482 -12.43 48.69 -10.24
CA ARG A 482 -12.50 49.43 -11.51
C ARG A 482 -11.30 49.12 -12.41
N SER A 483 -10.13 48.86 -11.84
CA SER A 483 -8.97 48.45 -12.62
C SER A 483 -9.18 47.08 -13.23
N VAL A 484 -9.73 46.13 -12.44
CA VAL A 484 -10.05 44.80 -12.93
C VAL A 484 -11.11 44.84 -14.05
N ALA A 485 -12.17 45.64 -13.86
CA ALA A 485 -13.16 45.79 -14.90
C ALA A 485 -12.54 46.35 -16.21
N ARG A 486 -11.63 47.31 -16.10
CA ARG A 486 -10.90 47.85 -17.25
C ARG A 486 -9.97 46.85 -17.92
N GLU A 487 -9.25 46.06 -17.12
CA GLU A 487 -8.37 44.97 -17.60
C GLU A 487 -9.18 43.88 -18.34
N LEU A 488 -10.30 43.45 -17.73
CA LEU A 488 -11.23 42.51 -18.34
C LEU A 488 -11.81 43.04 -19.66
N ALA A 489 -12.20 44.32 -19.71
CA ALA A 489 -12.71 44.94 -20.89
C ALA A 489 -11.63 45.10 -22.00
N ALA A 490 -10.36 45.33 -21.59
CA ALA A 490 -9.23 45.49 -22.51
C ALA A 490 -8.71 44.16 -23.09
N ALA A 491 -9.03 43.02 -22.42
CA ALA A 491 -8.64 41.68 -22.91
C ALA A 491 -9.23 41.30 -24.28
N GLY A 492 -10.08 42.20 -24.88
CA GLY A 492 -10.51 42.18 -26.24
C GLY A 492 -12.01 41.96 -26.47
N PRO A 493 -12.52 42.26 -27.70
CA PRO A 493 -13.94 42.18 -28.02
C PRO A 493 -14.53 40.75 -28.01
N LEU A 494 -13.70 39.71 -27.93
CA LEU A 494 -14.08 38.32 -27.71
C LEU A 494 -14.76 38.10 -26.34
N ALA A 495 -14.47 38.95 -25.37
CA ALA A 495 -15.09 38.89 -24.03
C ALA A 495 -16.51 39.48 -23.99
N GLY A 496 -16.86 40.38 -24.93
CA GLY A 496 -18.13 41.10 -24.88
C GLY A 496 -19.18 40.71 -25.95
N ALA A 497 -18.78 39.99 -27.00
CA ALA A 497 -19.68 39.75 -28.13
C ALA A 497 -20.21 38.32 -28.25
N SER A 498 -19.79 37.35 -27.43
CA SER A 498 -20.12 35.95 -27.70
C SER A 498 -20.90 35.24 -26.59
N VAL A 499 -21.61 35.92 -25.75
CA VAL A 499 -22.45 35.34 -24.67
C VAL A 499 -23.53 34.40 -25.20
N ALA A 500 -23.88 34.50 -26.49
CA ALA A 500 -24.87 33.62 -27.11
C ALA A 500 -24.26 32.42 -27.86
N ASP A 501 -23.01 32.52 -28.38
CA ASP A 501 -22.45 31.49 -29.28
C ASP A 501 -21.07 30.92 -28.85
N ASP A 502 -20.31 31.54 -27.94
CA ASP A 502 -19.03 31.00 -27.46
C ASP A 502 -18.78 31.28 -25.97
N GLU A 503 -19.37 30.45 -25.14
CA GLU A 503 -19.20 30.48 -23.66
C GLU A 503 -17.76 30.29 -23.22
N ARG A 504 -16.91 29.71 -24.08
CA ARG A 504 -15.48 29.53 -23.82
C ARG A 504 -14.74 30.87 -23.82
N ALA A 505 -15.20 31.85 -24.55
CA ALA A 505 -14.50 33.13 -24.66
C ALA A 505 -14.59 33.97 -23.37
N SER A 506 -15.71 34.00 -22.66
CA SER A 506 -15.85 34.77 -21.40
C SER A 506 -15.12 34.13 -20.25
N VAL A 507 -15.13 32.82 -20.19
CA VAL A 507 -14.31 32.06 -19.20
C VAL A 507 -12.83 32.20 -19.55
N GLY A 508 -12.46 32.17 -20.82
CA GLY A 508 -11.12 32.37 -21.31
C GLY A 508 -10.54 33.72 -20.88
N ALA A 509 -11.29 34.80 -21.02
CA ALA A 509 -10.84 36.13 -20.61
C ALA A 509 -10.58 36.23 -19.09
N SER A 510 -11.43 35.61 -18.25
CA SER A 510 -11.20 35.59 -16.81
C SER A 510 -10.03 34.72 -16.39
N LEU A 511 -9.78 33.62 -17.12
CA LEU A 511 -8.59 32.79 -16.91
C LEU A 511 -7.32 33.52 -17.39
N ASP A 512 -7.41 34.30 -18.46
CA ASP A 512 -6.33 35.13 -18.98
C ASP A 512 -5.84 36.16 -17.96
N LEU A 513 -6.72 36.77 -17.19
CA LEU A 513 -6.31 37.68 -16.12
C LEU A 513 -5.52 36.94 -15.02
N SER A 514 -5.95 35.76 -14.62
CA SER A 514 -5.22 34.99 -13.63
C SER A 514 -3.88 34.51 -14.17
N TYR A 515 -3.84 34.13 -15.44
CA TYR A 515 -2.64 33.72 -16.15
C TYR A 515 -1.63 34.89 -16.29
N GLN A 516 -2.06 36.07 -16.66
CA GLN A 516 -1.21 37.25 -16.86
C GLN A 516 -0.57 37.74 -15.54
N ARG A 517 -1.20 37.46 -14.40
CA ARG A 517 -0.69 37.81 -13.06
C ARG A 517 0.39 36.86 -12.55
N LEU A 518 0.52 35.70 -13.17
CA LEU A 518 1.63 34.80 -12.88
C LEU A 518 2.94 35.40 -13.38
N ASP A 519 4.04 35.08 -12.70
CA ASP A 519 5.37 35.33 -13.24
C ASP A 519 5.64 34.42 -14.45
N ASP A 520 6.73 34.67 -15.17
CA ASP A 520 7.06 33.88 -16.38
C ASP A 520 7.24 32.41 -16.11
N ARG A 521 7.73 32.04 -14.90
CA ARG A 521 7.91 30.65 -14.48
C ARG A 521 6.56 29.98 -14.25
N GLY A 522 5.65 30.66 -13.55
CA GLY A 522 4.28 30.17 -13.31
C GLY A 522 3.49 30.04 -14.60
N ARG A 523 3.58 31.03 -15.52
CA ARG A 523 2.94 30.95 -16.85
C ARG A 523 3.44 29.74 -17.64
N ARG A 524 4.76 29.59 -17.73
CA ARG A 524 5.36 28.45 -18.44
C ARG A 524 5.01 27.12 -17.79
N ALA A 525 5.04 27.04 -16.49
CA ALA A 525 4.62 25.83 -15.76
C ALA A 525 3.17 25.48 -16.11
N LEU A 526 2.23 26.43 -16.03
CA LEU A 526 0.82 26.18 -16.35
C LEU A 526 0.65 25.65 -17.79
N ARG A 527 1.30 26.28 -18.78
CA ARG A 527 1.24 25.84 -20.18
C ARG A 527 1.72 24.40 -20.33
N LEU A 528 2.91 24.10 -19.79
CA LEU A 528 3.48 22.76 -19.91
C LEU A 528 2.66 21.72 -19.14
N LEU A 529 2.10 22.06 -17.98
CA LEU A 529 1.21 21.18 -17.23
C LEU A 529 -0.08 20.86 -18.01
N GLY A 530 -0.52 21.73 -18.89
CA GLY A 530 -1.62 21.46 -19.82
C GLY A 530 -1.35 20.28 -20.78
N LEU A 531 -0.08 19.90 -20.97
CA LEU A 531 0.32 18.75 -21.79
C LEU A 531 0.25 17.42 -21.04
N LEU A 532 0.04 17.44 -19.72
CA LEU A 532 0.03 16.23 -18.90
C LEU A 532 -1.08 15.27 -19.35
N PRO A 533 -0.74 13.99 -19.66
CA PRO A 533 -1.76 13.00 -20.04
C PRO A 533 -2.64 12.57 -18.88
N GLY A 534 -2.05 12.46 -17.69
CA GLY A 534 -2.66 11.88 -16.51
C GLY A 534 -3.64 12.79 -15.76
N PRO A 535 -4.38 12.23 -14.79
CA PRO A 535 -5.36 12.97 -13.99
C PRO A 535 -4.73 13.91 -12.95
N ASP A 536 -3.50 13.64 -12.54
CA ASP A 536 -2.78 14.41 -11.52
C ASP A 536 -1.26 14.38 -11.75
N LEU A 537 -0.52 15.09 -10.93
CA LEU A 537 0.94 15.20 -11.05
C LEU A 537 1.60 15.33 -9.68
N THR A 538 2.85 14.87 -9.61
CA THR A 538 3.75 15.09 -8.48
C THR A 538 4.73 16.23 -8.77
N TYR A 539 5.52 16.65 -7.76
CA TYR A 539 6.63 17.57 -7.97
C TYR A 539 7.63 17.04 -9.01
N ALA A 540 7.94 15.75 -8.96
CA ALA A 540 8.88 15.10 -9.87
C ALA A 540 8.35 15.10 -11.31
N ALA A 541 7.06 14.77 -11.52
CA ALA A 541 6.43 14.84 -12.84
C ALA A 541 6.42 16.27 -13.39
N ALA A 542 6.12 17.26 -12.55
CA ALA A 542 6.15 18.68 -12.93
C ALA A 542 7.57 19.14 -13.27
N ALA A 543 8.57 18.73 -12.49
CA ALA A 543 9.98 19.03 -12.73
C ALA A 543 10.46 18.44 -14.07
N ALA A 544 10.14 17.17 -14.34
CA ALA A 544 10.43 16.52 -15.60
C ALA A 544 9.79 17.27 -16.79
N LEU A 545 8.50 17.61 -16.67
CA LEU A 545 7.77 18.29 -17.72
C LEU A 545 8.33 19.69 -18.00
N THR A 546 8.65 20.46 -16.97
CA THR A 546 9.19 21.82 -17.09
C THR A 546 10.67 21.85 -17.43
N GLY A 547 11.39 20.75 -17.29
CA GLY A 547 12.85 20.68 -17.49
C GLY A 547 13.65 21.35 -16.38
N THR A 548 13.13 21.30 -15.14
CA THR A 548 13.74 21.87 -13.92
C THR A 548 13.89 20.80 -12.86
N ASP A 549 14.49 21.13 -11.72
CA ASP A 549 14.46 20.27 -10.56
C ASP A 549 13.22 20.51 -9.68
N GLU A 550 12.97 19.62 -8.72
CA GLU A 550 11.81 19.73 -7.84
C GLU A 550 11.83 20.99 -6.97
N ALA A 551 12.99 21.46 -6.55
CA ALA A 551 13.12 22.67 -5.74
C ALA A 551 12.73 23.91 -6.55
N ALA A 552 13.12 23.94 -7.84
CA ALA A 552 12.81 25.04 -8.74
C ALA A 552 11.35 25.08 -9.20
N VAL A 553 10.66 23.92 -9.29
CA VAL A 553 9.24 23.89 -9.72
C VAL A 553 8.27 24.20 -8.58
N ARG A 554 8.65 23.94 -7.31
CA ARG A 554 7.79 24.16 -6.13
C ARG A 554 7.20 25.57 -6.03
N PRO A 555 7.96 26.66 -6.21
CA PRO A 555 7.40 28.00 -6.19
C PRO A 555 6.33 28.21 -7.25
N ALA A 556 6.53 27.67 -8.47
CA ALA A 556 5.56 27.80 -9.56
C ALA A 556 4.26 27.03 -9.24
N LEU A 557 4.35 25.79 -8.72
CA LEU A 557 3.16 25.03 -8.33
C LEU A 557 2.42 25.68 -7.15
N ASN A 558 3.14 26.25 -6.19
CA ASN A 558 2.55 27.02 -5.10
C ASN A 558 1.84 28.28 -5.60
N ALA A 559 2.44 29.01 -6.54
CA ALA A 559 1.81 30.17 -7.17
C ALA A 559 0.53 29.77 -7.93
N LEU A 560 0.56 28.66 -8.67
CA LEU A 560 -0.61 28.11 -9.37
C LEU A 560 -1.70 27.66 -8.39
N THR A 561 -1.33 27.06 -7.27
CA THR A 561 -2.28 26.65 -6.22
C THR A 561 -2.88 27.87 -5.53
N THR A 562 -2.07 28.88 -5.22
CA THR A 562 -2.54 30.15 -4.63
C THR A 562 -3.49 30.89 -5.58
N ALA A 563 -3.25 30.81 -6.88
CA ALA A 563 -4.13 31.38 -7.91
C ALA A 563 -5.38 30.51 -8.21
N ASN A 564 -5.61 29.41 -7.52
CA ASN A 564 -6.67 28.42 -7.74
C ASN A 564 -6.67 27.81 -9.17
N LEU A 565 -5.52 27.80 -9.83
CA LEU A 565 -5.30 27.17 -11.11
C LEU A 565 -4.88 25.71 -10.99
N LEU A 566 -4.42 25.31 -9.79
CA LEU A 566 -4.21 23.93 -9.37
C LEU A 566 -4.78 23.70 -7.96
N VAL A 567 -5.07 22.45 -7.64
CA VAL A 567 -5.47 22.03 -6.30
C VAL A 567 -4.55 20.90 -5.85
N GLN A 568 -3.96 21.06 -4.67
CA GLN A 568 -3.28 19.95 -4.00
C GLN A 568 -4.33 19.07 -3.34
N HIS A 569 -4.60 17.89 -3.89
CA HIS A 569 -5.64 16.98 -3.39
C HIS A 569 -5.10 15.89 -2.44
N ALA A 570 -3.77 15.69 -2.45
CA ALA A 570 -3.04 14.83 -1.53
C ALA A 570 -1.64 15.42 -1.29
N PRO A 571 -0.92 15.02 -0.23
CA PRO A 571 0.44 15.49 0.01
C PRO A 571 1.34 15.31 -1.22
N GLY A 572 1.88 16.41 -1.75
CA GLY A 572 2.75 16.41 -2.94
C GLY A 572 2.07 16.11 -4.27
N ARG A 573 0.74 15.95 -4.33
CA ARG A 573 -0.01 15.66 -5.57
C ARG A 573 -0.99 16.77 -5.92
N PHE A 574 -0.98 17.16 -7.17
CA PHE A 574 -1.73 18.30 -7.71
C PHE A 574 -2.60 17.86 -8.88
N ARG A 575 -3.72 18.54 -9.07
CA ARG A 575 -4.59 18.36 -10.24
C ARG A 575 -5.20 19.68 -10.67
N PHE A 576 -5.64 19.74 -11.87
CA PHE A 576 -6.50 20.84 -12.30
C PHE A 576 -7.85 20.75 -11.60
N PRO A 577 -8.37 21.87 -11.03
CA PRO A 577 -9.68 21.87 -10.35
C PRO A 577 -10.84 21.54 -11.29
N HIS A 578 -10.70 21.82 -12.59
CA HIS A 578 -11.71 21.58 -13.61
C HIS A 578 -11.09 21.40 -15.00
N ASP A 579 -11.72 20.57 -15.85
CA ASP A 579 -11.26 20.23 -17.19
C ASP A 579 -11.03 21.45 -18.10
N LEU A 580 -11.85 22.50 -17.96
CA LEU A 580 -11.68 23.75 -18.70
C LEU A 580 -10.35 24.44 -18.45
N LEU A 581 -9.84 24.35 -17.21
CA LEU A 581 -8.54 24.93 -16.88
C LEU A 581 -7.40 24.16 -17.54
N ARG A 582 -7.55 22.84 -17.60
CA ARG A 582 -6.61 21.98 -18.32
C ARG A 582 -6.66 22.26 -19.82
N GLU A 583 -7.87 22.38 -20.38
CA GLU A 583 -8.07 22.75 -21.80
C GLU A 583 -7.50 24.12 -22.10
N TYR A 584 -7.71 25.10 -21.22
CA TYR A 584 -7.12 26.43 -21.33
C TYR A 584 -5.59 26.37 -21.32
N ALA A 585 -4.99 25.66 -20.36
CA ALA A 585 -3.55 25.50 -20.26
C ALA A 585 -2.96 24.82 -21.50
N TRP A 586 -3.65 23.80 -22.02
CA TRP A 586 -3.26 23.11 -23.26
C TRP A 586 -3.33 24.03 -24.49
N LYS A 587 -4.39 24.82 -24.61
CA LYS A 587 -4.53 25.82 -25.70
C LYS A 587 -3.39 26.84 -25.61
N ARG A 588 -3.13 27.39 -24.44
CA ARG A 588 -2.01 28.30 -24.20
C ARG A 588 -0.64 27.68 -24.53
N ALA A 589 -0.46 26.40 -24.24
CA ALA A 589 0.75 25.68 -24.66
C ALA A 589 0.84 25.61 -26.20
N GLY A 590 -0.29 25.42 -26.89
CA GLY A 590 -0.37 25.45 -28.34
C GLY A 590 0.02 26.80 -28.94
N ASP A 591 -0.49 27.87 -28.32
CA ASP A 591 -0.34 29.24 -28.81
C ASP A 591 1.03 29.86 -28.49
N GLU A 592 1.59 29.58 -27.29
CA GLU A 592 2.75 30.29 -26.75
C GLU A 592 4.03 29.45 -26.64
N GLU A 593 3.94 28.11 -26.67
CA GLU A 593 5.13 27.25 -26.66
C GLU A 593 5.46 26.71 -28.04
N PRO A 594 6.71 26.80 -28.48
CA PRO A 594 7.14 26.18 -29.74
C PRO A 594 6.83 24.68 -29.78
N ALA A 595 6.51 24.15 -30.95
CA ALA A 595 6.16 22.73 -31.10
C ALA A 595 7.29 21.79 -30.61
N GLU A 596 8.55 22.15 -30.87
CA GLU A 596 9.72 21.40 -30.36
C GLU A 596 9.80 21.46 -28.83
N SER A 597 9.55 22.64 -28.22
CA SER A 597 9.53 22.76 -26.74
C SER A 597 8.47 21.88 -26.10
N ARG A 598 7.27 21.79 -26.70
CA ARG A 598 6.20 20.89 -26.24
C ARG A 598 6.58 19.43 -26.38
N LYS A 599 7.18 19.05 -27.51
CA LYS A 599 7.67 17.70 -27.77
C LYS A 599 8.77 17.31 -26.79
N ASP A 600 9.73 18.22 -26.53
CA ASP A 600 10.80 17.99 -25.56
C ASP A 600 10.26 17.85 -24.13
N ALA A 601 9.26 18.65 -23.75
CA ALA A 601 8.60 18.53 -22.45
C ALA A 601 7.92 17.17 -22.29
N LEU A 602 7.18 16.72 -23.29
CA LEU A 602 6.58 15.39 -23.29
C LEU A 602 7.62 14.27 -23.28
N ASN A 603 8.71 14.41 -24.03
CA ASN A 603 9.80 13.43 -24.03
C ASN A 603 10.47 13.32 -22.66
N ARG A 604 10.71 14.42 -21.95
CA ARG A 604 11.24 14.42 -20.59
C ARG A 604 10.27 13.74 -19.63
N LEU A 605 8.98 14.06 -19.69
CA LEU A 605 7.96 13.42 -18.88
C LEU A 605 7.89 11.90 -19.15
N MET A 606 7.94 11.49 -20.42
CA MET A 606 7.97 10.06 -20.78
C MET A 606 9.25 9.38 -20.29
N GLY A 607 10.39 10.08 -20.31
CA GLY A 607 11.64 9.60 -19.72
C GLY A 607 11.49 9.35 -18.21
N TRP A 608 10.89 10.29 -17.49
CA TRP A 608 10.60 10.12 -16.06
C TRP A 608 9.60 8.99 -15.82
N TYR A 609 8.51 8.88 -16.59
CA TYR A 609 7.58 7.75 -16.49
C TYR A 609 8.25 6.40 -16.78
N THR A 610 9.24 6.38 -17.66
CA THR A 610 10.03 5.17 -17.92
C THR A 610 10.84 4.77 -16.68
N GLN A 611 11.41 5.73 -15.94
CA GLN A 611 12.10 5.45 -14.66
C GLN A 611 11.11 4.94 -13.60
N VAL A 612 9.94 5.56 -13.47
CA VAL A 612 8.85 5.09 -12.58
C VAL A 612 8.46 3.64 -12.92
N ALA A 613 8.25 3.36 -14.21
CA ALA A 613 7.90 2.03 -14.68
C ALA A 613 9.02 1.00 -14.39
N THR A 614 10.30 1.40 -14.45
CA THR A 614 11.44 0.55 -14.08
C THR A 614 11.39 0.15 -12.61
N VAL A 615 11.04 1.09 -11.72
CA VAL A 615 10.89 0.80 -10.29
C VAL A 615 9.72 -0.17 -10.05
N LEU A 616 8.61 0.01 -10.77
CA LEU A 616 7.45 -0.87 -10.69
C LEU A 616 7.73 -2.29 -11.20
N ASP A 617 8.54 -2.42 -12.24
CA ASP A 617 8.94 -3.71 -12.79
C ASP A 617 9.79 -4.53 -11.78
N GLY A 618 10.43 -3.84 -10.82
CA GLY A 618 11.07 -4.41 -9.61
C GLY A 618 12.28 -5.30 -9.85
N ARG A 619 12.59 -5.70 -11.07
CA ARG A 619 13.81 -6.37 -11.56
C ARG A 619 13.68 -6.57 -13.05
N GLY A 620 14.25 -5.70 -13.85
CA GLY A 620 14.72 -5.98 -15.19
C GLY A 620 14.07 -7.15 -15.94
N GLY A 621 12.75 -7.14 -16.07
CA GLY A 621 12.09 -7.90 -17.12
C GLY A 621 12.66 -7.35 -18.41
N ARG A 622 13.71 -7.95 -18.92
CA ARG A 622 14.37 -7.55 -20.16
C ARG A 622 13.43 -7.78 -21.33
N ILE A 623 12.50 -6.86 -21.51
CA ILE A 623 12.08 -6.55 -22.85
C ILE A 623 13.19 -5.62 -23.35
N HIS A 624 14.12 -6.16 -24.12
CA HIS A 624 15.06 -5.35 -24.87
C HIS A 624 14.27 -4.55 -25.90
N VAL A 625 13.71 -3.43 -25.50
CA VAL A 625 13.30 -2.42 -26.48
C VAL A 625 14.58 -1.88 -27.07
N VAL A 626 14.94 -2.43 -28.22
CA VAL A 626 16.06 -1.97 -29.04
C VAL A 626 15.86 -0.47 -29.32
N GLY A 627 16.74 0.37 -28.80
CA GLY A 627 16.96 1.68 -29.38
C GLY A 627 16.80 2.92 -28.53
N GLN A 628 17.16 2.91 -27.24
CA GLN A 628 17.65 4.12 -26.58
C GLN A 628 18.53 3.77 -25.37
N GLU A 629 19.81 4.12 -25.46
CA GLU A 629 20.60 4.47 -24.27
C GLU A 629 19.87 5.65 -23.63
N SER A 630 19.00 5.39 -22.66
CA SER A 630 18.38 6.41 -21.82
C SER A 630 19.52 7.12 -21.11
N ARG A 631 19.84 8.35 -21.52
CA ARG A 631 20.62 9.25 -20.69
C ARG A 631 19.81 9.41 -19.40
N ALA A 632 20.27 8.73 -18.35
CA ALA A 632 19.75 8.87 -17.02
C ALA A 632 19.89 10.35 -16.61
N THR A 633 18.78 11.07 -16.65
CA THR A 633 18.66 12.32 -15.92
C THR A 633 18.64 11.91 -14.45
N GLU A 634 19.59 12.40 -13.66
CA GLU A 634 19.69 12.18 -12.22
C GLU A 634 18.47 12.77 -11.51
N HIS A 635 17.40 11.99 -11.43
CA HIS A 635 16.28 12.30 -10.56
C HIS A 635 16.45 11.50 -9.26
N ALA A 636 15.91 12.05 -8.16
CA ALA A 636 15.93 11.38 -6.87
C ALA A 636 15.32 9.97 -6.96
N PRO A 637 15.82 9.00 -6.19
CA PRO A 637 15.29 7.63 -6.22
C PRO A 637 13.81 7.64 -5.82
N ILE A 638 12.97 7.05 -6.67
CA ILE A 638 11.52 6.95 -6.47
C ILE A 638 11.26 5.72 -5.59
N SER A 639 10.45 5.89 -4.53
CA SER A 639 10.02 4.74 -3.72
C SER A 639 9.04 3.85 -4.50
N ALA A 640 8.96 2.57 -4.13
CA ALA A 640 8.01 1.65 -4.76
C ALA A 640 6.54 2.06 -4.55
N GLU A 641 6.23 2.71 -3.43
CA GLU A 641 4.90 3.22 -3.09
C GLU A 641 4.52 4.43 -3.96
N ASP A 642 5.45 5.38 -4.12
CA ASP A 642 5.24 6.53 -5.01
C ASP A 642 5.10 6.11 -6.47
N ALA A 643 5.91 5.13 -6.91
CA ALA A 643 5.82 4.57 -8.25
C ALA A 643 4.45 3.92 -8.49
N GLU A 644 3.89 3.23 -7.48
CA GLU A 644 2.57 2.62 -7.55
C GLU A 644 1.45 3.66 -7.67
N ALA A 645 1.56 4.76 -6.96
CA ALA A 645 0.61 5.86 -7.05
C ALA A 645 0.56 6.49 -8.45
N GLU A 646 1.64 6.35 -9.25
CA GLU A 646 1.71 6.83 -10.64
C GLU A 646 1.06 5.91 -11.68
N LEU A 647 0.59 4.73 -11.33
CA LEU A 647 0.09 3.74 -12.29
C LEU A 647 -1.03 4.29 -13.20
N ARG A 648 -1.93 5.11 -12.64
CA ARG A 648 -2.99 5.76 -13.43
C ARG A 648 -2.43 6.77 -14.44
N ASN A 649 -1.41 7.52 -14.05
CA ASN A 649 -0.74 8.46 -14.92
C ASN A 649 0.04 7.75 -16.02
N LEU A 650 0.68 6.63 -15.70
CA LEU A 650 1.36 5.76 -16.66
C LEU A 650 0.40 5.20 -17.71
N THR A 651 -0.77 4.71 -17.28
CA THR A 651 -1.82 4.21 -18.18
C THR A 651 -2.27 5.32 -19.13
N ALA A 652 -2.58 6.48 -18.60
CA ALA A 652 -2.98 7.64 -19.39
C ALA A 652 -1.87 8.11 -20.35
N ALA A 653 -0.61 8.02 -19.93
CA ALA A 653 0.54 8.35 -20.77
C ALA A 653 0.67 7.39 -21.96
N VAL A 654 0.47 6.08 -21.75
CA VAL A 654 0.47 5.09 -22.84
C VAL A 654 -0.66 5.37 -23.82
N GLU A 655 -1.87 5.61 -23.36
CA GLU A 655 -3.03 5.91 -24.22
C GLU A 655 -2.83 7.19 -25.02
N HIS A 656 -2.40 8.25 -24.36
CA HIS A 656 -2.14 9.54 -25.01
C HIS A 656 -1.05 9.43 -26.07
N THR A 657 0.09 8.82 -25.73
CA THR A 657 1.21 8.68 -26.65
C THR A 657 0.94 7.69 -27.79
N ALA A 658 0.05 6.74 -27.61
CA ALA A 658 -0.43 5.86 -28.66
C ALA A 658 -1.29 6.58 -29.70
N GLU A 659 -1.95 7.65 -29.32
CA GLU A 659 -2.78 8.46 -30.23
C GLU A 659 -2.00 9.60 -30.89
N HIS A 660 -1.18 10.31 -30.14
CA HIS A 660 -0.57 11.56 -30.54
C HIS A 660 0.95 11.49 -30.72
N GLY A 661 1.58 10.34 -30.32
CA GLY A 661 3.03 10.23 -30.23
C GLY A 661 3.59 10.85 -28.93
N PRO A 662 4.86 10.61 -28.61
CA PRO A 662 5.78 9.74 -29.33
C PRO A 662 5.43 8.26 -29.18
N TYR A 663 5.19 7.56 -30.28
CA TYR A 663 4.77 6.15 -30.28
C TYR A 663 5.76 5.22 -29.59
N VAL A 664 7.06 5.57 -29.64
CA VAL A 664 8.12 4.82 -28.92
C VAL A 664 7.83 4.77 -27.42
N ALA A 665 7.42 5.88 -26.81
CA ALA A 665 7.09 5.91 -25.38
C ALA A 665 5.89 5.01 -25.07
N ALA A 666 4.86 5.00 -25.94
CA ALA A 666 3.67 4.18 -25.74
C ALA A 666 4.00 2.70 -25.67
N TRP A 667 4.72 2.15 -26.65
CA TRP A 667 5.01 0.72 -26.64
C TRP A 667 6.05 0.34 -25.58
N THR A 668 7.00 1.23 -25.28
CA THR A 668 8.00 1.01 -24.22
C THR A 668 7.33 0.90 -22.84
N LEU A 669 6.52 1.90 -22.49
CA LEU A 669 5.79 1.90 -21.23
C LEU A 669 4.80 0.74 -21.14
N ALA A 670 4.08 0.44 -22.22
CA ALA A 670 3.17 -0.70 -22.26
C ALA A 670 3.89 -2.04 -22.00
N GLY A 671 5.08 -2.21 -22.58
CA GLY A 671 5.90 -3.37 -22.33
C GLY A 671 6.36 -3.49 -20.86
N MET A 672 6.81 -2.38 -20.28
CA MET A 672 7.29 -2.35 -18.89
C MET A 672 6.16 -2.58 -17.86
N LEU A 673 4.95 -2.11 -18.14
CA LEU A 673 3.80 -2.30 -17.25
C LEU A 673 3.23 -3.72 -17.26
N ARG A 674 3.63 -4.57 -18.21
CA ARG A 674 3.17 -5.96 -18.33
C ARG A 674 3.30 -6.74 -17.03
N GLU A 675 4.51 -6.82 -16.48
CA GLU A 675 4.78 -7.60 -15.27
C GLU A 675 4.10 -7.02 -14.01
N THR A 676 3.99 -5.71 -13.94
CA THR A 676 3.25 -5.04 -12.85
C THR A 676 1.77 -5.36 -12.89
N CYS A 677 1.14 -5.25 -14.06
CA CYS A 677 -0.27 -5.60 -14.24
C CYS A 677 -0.53 -7.09 -13.97
N LYS A 678 0.38 -7.96 -14.44
CA LYS A 678 0.31 -9.41 -14.24
C LYS A 678 0.39 -9.80 -12.77
N ARG A 679 1.40 -9.31 -12.04
CA ARG A 679 1.58 -9.60 -10.61
C ARG A 679 0.41 -9.14 -9.76
N ARG A 680 -0.25 -8.03 -10.13
CA ARG A 680 -1.37 -7.44 -9.38
C ARG A 680 -2.74 -7.84 -9.91
N SER A 681 -2.79 -8.78 -10.86
CA SER A 681 -4.02 -9.25 -11.52
C SER A 681 -4.92 -8.12 -12.05
N ARG A 682 -4.31 -6.99 -12.50
CA ARG A 682 -5.01 -5.86 -13.11
C ARG A 682 -5.26 -6.11 -14.59
N VAL A 683 -6.08 -7.09 -14.87
CA VAL A 683 -6.31 -7.57 -16.24
C VAL A 683 -6.95 -6.52 -17.16
N PRO A 684 -7.97 -5.75 -16.74
CA PRO A 684 -8.55 -4.72 -17.61
C PRO A 684 -7.55 -3.64 -18.01
N GLU A 685 -6.78 -3.10 -17.06
CA GLU A 685 -5.75 -2.10 -17.32
C GLU A 685 -4.63 -2.68 -18.20
N TRP A 686 -4.26 -3.95 -17.97
CA TRP A 686 -3.28 -4.63 -18.79
C TRP A 686 -3.73 -4.73 -20.24
N LEU A 687 -4.96 -5.17 -20.49
CA LEU A 687 -5.54 -5.25 -21.84
C LEU A 687 -5.60 -3.86 -22.49
N ALA A 688 -6.00 -2.82 -21.77
CA ALA A 688 -6.08 -1.45 -22.29
C ALA A 688 -4.69 -0.93 -22.69
N VAL A 689 -3.72 -1.03 -21.78
CA VAL A 689 -2.33 -0.58 -22.00
C VAL A 689 -1.66 -1.36 -23.15
N ALA A 690 -1.80 -2.68 -23.17
CA ALA A 690 -1.20 -3.51 -24.21
C ALA A 690 -1.82 -3.25 -25.60
N ARG A 691 -3.16 -3.03 -25.68
CA ARG A 691 -3.85 -2.64 -26.91
C ARG A 691 -3.41 -1.26 -27.40
N ALA A 692 -3.28 -0.28 -26.49
CA ALA A 692 -2.80 1.05 -26.85
C ALA A 692 -1.36 0.98 -27.36
N GLY A 693 -0.47 0.28 -26.65
CA GLY A 693 0.90 0.06 -27.10
C GLY A 693 0.99 -0.64 -28.46
N LEU A 694 0.14 -1.65 -28.69
CA LEU A 694 0.07 -2.35 -29.97
C LEU A 694 -0.33 -1.39 -31.12
N ARG A 695 -1.37 -0.56 -30.90
CA ARG A 695 -1.74 0.47 -31.90
C ARG A 695 -0.59 1.43 -32.18
N ALA A 696 0.17 1.81 -31.14
CA ALA A 696 1.35 2.66 -31.31
C ALA A 696 2.44 1.97 -32.13
N ALA A 697 2.72 0.69 -31.87
CA ALA A 697 3.71 -0.09 -32.61
C ALA A 697 3.33 -0.25 -34.11
N GLN A 698 2.04 -0.32 -34.41
CA GLN A 698 1.53 -0.38 -35.78
C GLN A 698 1.57 0.96 -36.49
N ARG A 699 1.30 2.08 -35.77
CA ARG A 699 1.36 3.44 -36.33
C ARG A 699 2.79 3.92 -36.57
N GLY A 700 3.71 3.59 -35.66
CA GLY A 700 5.13 3.88 -35.81
C GLY A 700 5.90 2.63 -36.19
N PRO A 701 5.82 2.13 -37.43
CA PRO A 701 6.05 0.74 -37.84
C PRO A 701 7.25 0.10 -37.15
N ASN A 702 6.98 -0.58 -36.06
CA ASN A 702 7.98 -1.34 -35.30
C ASN A 702 7.50 -2.80 -35.12
N PRO A 703 7.83 -3.70 -36.07
CA PRO A 703 7.36 -5.09 -36.03
C PRO A 703 7.81 -5.85 -34.80
N ARG A 704 8.96 -5.49 -34.17
CA ARG A 704 9.42 -6.12 -32.95
C ARG A 704 8.54 -5.77 -31.76
N ALA A 705 8.23 -4.46 -31.59
CA ALA A 705 7.31 -4.00 -30.54
C ALA A 705 5.89 -4.55 -30.76
N GLU A 706 5.44 -4.65 -32.03
CA GLU A 706 4.16 -5.28 -32.39
C GLU A 706 4.11 -6.72 -31.92
N THR A 707 5.19 -7.47 -32.13
CA THR A 707 5.29 -8.87 -31.70
C THR A 707 5.26 -8.99 -30.16
N GLU A 708 6.06 -8.19 -29.47
CA GLU A 708 6.15 -8.23 -27.99
C GLU A 708 4.81 -7.85 -27.34
N LEU A 709 4.10 -6.87 -27.88
CA LEU A 709 2.80 -6.45 -27.35
C LEU A 709 1.68 -7.43 -27.74
N SER A 710 1.80 -8.07 -28.89
CA SER A 710 0.91 -9.19 -29.23
C SER A 710 1.06 -10.33 -28.23
N LEU A 711 2.30 -10.71 -27.84
CA LEU A 711 2.55 -11.69 -26.78
C LEU A 711 2.04 -11.24 -25.41
N SER A 712 2.15 -9.93 -25.09
CA SER A 712 1.54 -9.39 -23.88
C SER A 712 0.02 -9.53 -23.88
N LEU A 713 -0.62 -9.29 -25.03
CA LEU A 713 -2.07 -9.48 -25.20
C LEU A 713 -2.49 -10.94 -25.14
N VAL A 714 -1.67 -11.89 -25.63
CA VAL A 714 -1.91 -13.32 -25.45
C VAL A 714 -2.01 -13.67 -23.97
N ASP A 715 -1.00 -13.30 -23.19
CA ASP A 715 -0.93 -13.58 -21.74
C ASP A 715 -2.10 -12.92 -20.98
N ALA A 716 -2.41 -11.65 -21.29
CA ALA A 716 -3.53 -10.94 -20.69
C ALA A 716 -4.89 -11.57 -21.08
N SER A 717 -5.05 -11.95 -22.35
CA SER A 717 -6.29 -12.56 -22.86
C SER A 717 -6.52 -13.95 -22.27
N LEU A 718 -5.49 -14.77 -22.15
CA LEU A 718 -5.59 -16.07 -21.48
C LEU A 718 -5.97 -15.92 -20.00
N THR A 719 -5.39 -14.91 -19.33
CA THR A 719 -5.74 -14.60 -17.93
C THR A 719 -7.20 -14.14 -17.78
N ALA A 720 -7.74 -13.47 -18.82
CA ALA A 720 -9.13 -13.02 -18.88
C ALA A 720 -10.12 -14.09 -19.40
N GLY A 721 -9.66 -15.25 -19.83
CA GLY A 721 -10.49 -16.28 -20.49
C GLY A 721 -10.88 -15.98 -21.94
N LEU A 722 -10.24 -14.96 -22.57
CA LEU A 722 -10.51 -14.55 -23.96
C LEU A 722 -9.66 -15.37 -24.94
N VAL A 723 -9.95 -16.66 -25.07
CA VAL A 723 -9.12 -17.62 -25.81
C VAL A 723 -9.00 -17.28 -27.30
N ASP A 724 -10.09 -16.86 -27.94
CA ASP A 724 -10.09 -16.52 -29.38
C ASP A 724 -9.21 -15.29 -29.67
N ALA A 725 -9.24 -14.29 -28.79
CA ALA A 725 -8.38 -13.12 -28.91
C ALA A 725 -6.89 -13.49 -28.70
N ALA A 726 -6.61 -14.38 -27.74
CA ALA A 726 -5.26 -14.90 -27.53
C ALA A 726 -4.73 -15.64 -28.78
N GLU A 727 -5.57 -16.46 -29.41
CA GLU A 727 -5.22 -17.19 -30.65
C GLU A 727 -4.85 -16.20 -31.77
N GLN A 728 -5.65 -15.18 -32.01
CA GLN A 728 -5.37 -14.17 -33.04
C GLN A 728 -4.01 -13.47 -32.81
N HIS A 729 -3.74 -13.07 -31.58
CA HIS A 729 -2.51 -12.38 -31.24
C HIS A 729 -1.27 -13.27 -31.32
N VAL A 730 -1.37 -14.55 -30.89
CA VAL A 730 -0.23 -15.47 -30.98
C VAL A 730 0.11 -15.83 -32.42
N GLN A 731 -0.88 -15.99 -33.28
CA GLN A 731 -0.65 -16.25 -34.71
C GLN A 731 0.07 -15.06 -35.36
N ARG A 732 -0.34 -13.84 -35.02
CA ARG A 732 0.34 -12.64 -35.51
C ARG A 732 1.79 -12.56 -35.03
N ALA A 733 2.04 -12.86 -33.74
CA ALA A 733 3.38 -12.87 -33.17
C ALA A 733 4.29 -13.92 -33.84
N LEU A 734 3.76 -15.13 -34.11
CA LEU A 734 4.47 -16.16 -34.85
C LEU A 734 4.85 -15.71 -36.25
N GLN A 735 3.89 -15.20 -37.02
CA GLN A 735 4.14 -14.72 -38.38
C GLN A 735 5.27 -13.66 -38.42
N LEU A 736 5.23 -12.67 -37.53
CA LEU A 736 6.25 -11.64 -37.48
C LEU A 736 7.62 -12.18 -37.04
N SER A 737 7.64 -13.08 -36.05
CA SER A 737 8.87 -13.67 -35.56
C SER A 737 9.57 -14.56 -36.61
N GLU A 738 8.79 -15.29 -37.41
CA GLU A 738 9.27 -16.11 -38.52
C GLU A 738 9.73 -15.25 -39.71
N LEU A 739 8.95 -14.18 -40.04
CA LEU A 739 9.28 -13.28 -41.16
C LEU A 739 10.60 -12.55 -40.96
N HIS A 740 10.89 -12.15 -39.71
CA HIS A 740 12.07 -11.36 -39.37
C HIS A 740 13.21 -12.19 -38.76
N ASP A 741 13.08 -13.48 -38.68
CA ASP A 741 14.09 -14.43 -38.12
C ASP A 741 14.54 -14.01 -36.69
N TRP A 742 13.57 -13.81 -35.79
CA TRP A 742 13.81 -13.51 -34.37
C TRP A 742 13.66 -14.76 -33.51
N PRO A 743 14.73 -15.49 -33.22
CA PRO A 743 14.65 -16.76 -32.50
C PRO A 743 14.15 -16.62 -31.06
N ASP A 744 14.45 -15.49 -30.41
CA ASP A 744 13.97 -15.14 -29.06
C ASP A 744 12.45 -14.92 -29.01
N LEU A 745 11.90 -14.18 -29.98
CA LEU A 745 10.46 -13.92 -30.07
C LEU A 745 9.70 -15.12 -30.64
N LEU A 746 10.34 -15.88 -31.52
CA LEU A 746 9.77 -17.15 -32.01
C LEU A 746 9.64 -18.15 -30.87
N ALA A 747 10.66 -18.24 -29.99
CA ALA A 747 10.62 -19.08 -28.80
C ALA A 747 9.49 -18.66 -27.86
N ALA A 748 9.34 -17.34 -27.62
CA ALA A 748 8.27 -16.77 -26.80
C ALA A 748 6.88 -17.02 -27.41
N SER A 749 6.74 -16.87 -28.72
CA SER A 749 5.48 -17.14 -29.44
C SER A 749 5.09 -18.61 -29.35
N ARG A 750 6.06 -19.51 -29.47
CA ARG A 750 5.84 -20.96 -29.28
C ARG A 750 5.47 -21.30 -27.83
N GLU A 751 6.09 -20.63 -26.85
CA GLU A 751 5.74 -20.79 -25.43
C GLU A 751 4.28 -20.38 -25.16
N GLU A 752 3.90 -19.19 -25.62
CA GLU A 752 2.53 -18.68 -25.41
C GLU A 752 1.48 -19.51 -26.15
N LEU A 753 1.79 -20.02 -27.36
CA LEU A 753 0.92 -20.96 -28.07
C LEU A 753 0.78 -22.27 -27.30
N GLY A 754 1.89 -22.79 -26.77
CA GLY A 754 1.86 -23.99 -25.93
C GLY A 754 1.01 -23.79 -24.67
N ARG A 755 1.09 -22.62 -24.03
CA ARG A 755 0.23 -22.27 -22.88
C ARG A 755 -1.24 -22.16 -23.26
N ALA A 756 -1.55 -21.55 -24.41
CA ALA A 756 -2.93 -21.49 -24.92
C ALA A 756 -3.51 -22.86 -25.16
N ARG A 757 -2.73 -23.77 -25.80
CA ARG A 757 -3.13 -25.15 -26.02
C ARG A 757 -3.30 -25.94 -24.72
N TRP A 758 -2.42 -25.71 -23.74
CA TRP A 758 -2.59 -26.30 -22.40
C TRP A 758 -3.87 -25.83 -21.72
N THR A 759 -4.18 -24.53 -21.78
CA THR A 759 -5.40 -23.95 -21.18
C THR A 759 -6.66 -24.60 -21.73
N THR A 760 -6.70 -24.90 -23.04
CA THR A 760 -7.82 -25.53 -23.70
C THR A 760 -7.81 -27.06 -23.62
N GLY A 761 -6.80 -27.69 -23.02
CA GLY A 761 -6.68 -29.15 -22.84
C GLY A 761 -6.04 -29.91 -24.01
N ALA A 762 -5.52 -29.21 -25.02
CA ALA A 762 -4.81 -29.82 -26.16
C ALA A 762 -3.35 -30.18 -25.80
N LEU A 763 -3.16 -31.15 -24.89
CA LEU A 763 -1.89 -31.38 -24.19
C LEU A 763 -0.76 -31.82 -25.17
N ASP A 764 -1.05 -32.56 -26.22
CA ASP A 764 -0.03 -32.99 -27.18
C ASP A 764 0.46 -31.84 -28.06
N GLU A 765 -0.41 -30.91 -28.41
CA GLU A 765 0.00 -29.72 -29.12
C GLU A 765 0.81 -28.79 -28.20
N ALA A 766 0.37 -28.62 -26.97
CA ALA A 766 1.09 -27.87 -25.94
C ALA A 766 2.52 -28.39 -25.76
N ARG A 767 2.66 -29.71 -25.62
CA ARG A 767 3.96 -30.39 -25.50
C ARG A 767 4.88 -30.09 -26.68
N ARG A 768 4.37 -30.20 -27.92
CA ARG A 768 5.16 -29.94 -29.15
C ARG A 768 5.68 -28.50 -29.16
N HIS A 769 4.80 -27.53 -28.92
CA HIS A 769 5.16 -26.13 -28.96
C HIS A 769 6.14 -25.74 -27.84
N LEU A 770 5.93 -26.21 -26.61
CA LEU A 770 6.83 -25.97 -25.50
C LEU A 770 8.20 -26.60 -25.65
N THR A 771 8.26 -27.82 -26.24
CA THR A 771 9.54 -28.46 -26.53
C THR A 771 10.34 -27.68 -27.56
N GLU A 772 9.69 -27.19 -28.60
CA GLU A 772 10.33 -26.33 -29.60
C GLU A 772 10.75 -24.98 -29.00
N SER A 773 9.95 -24.35 -28.15
CA SER A 773 10.30 -23.16 -27.42
C SER A 773 11.57 -23.35 -26.57
N ILE A 774 11.64 -24.47 -25.82
CA ILE A 774 12.82 -24.81 -25.01
C ILE A 774 14.04 -25.00 -25.88
N ARG A 775 13.90 -25.64 -27.02
CA ARG A 775 15.01 -25.83 -27.98
C ARG A 775 15.59 -24.49 -28.44
N LEU A 776 14.71 -23.57 -28.81
CA LEU A 776 15.10 -22.24 -29.25
C LEU A 776 15.74 -21.41 -28.12
N TYR A 777 15.15 -21.36 -26.93
CA TYR A 777 15.72 -20.65 -25.79
C TYR A 777 17.06 -21.24 -25.33
N SER A 778 17.22 -22.57 -25.39
CA SER A 778 18.46 -23.25 -25.00
C SER A 778 19.65 -22.98 -25.94
N ALA A 779 19.38 -22.52 -27.15
CA ALA A 779 20.40 -22.04 -28.07
C ALA A 779 20.86 -20.61 -27.78
N GLY A 780 20.13 -19.87 -26.96
CA GLY A 780 20.42 -18.50 -26.52
C GLY A 780 21.00 -18.41 -25.11
N THR A 781 21.09 -17.18 -24.60
CA THR A 781 21.65 -16.86 -23.26
C THR A 781 20.58 -16.58 -22.20
N ASP A 782 19.29 -16.62 -22.55
CA ASP A 782 18.20 -16.33 -21.62
C ASP A 782 17.82 -17.56 -20.78
N HIS A 783 18.57 -17.77 -19.72
CA HIS A 783 18.33 -18.90 -18.81
C HIS A 783 17.03 -18.79 -18.02
N LEU A 784 16.53 -17.55 -17.79
CA LEU A 784 15.26 -17.38 -17.08
C LEU A 784 14.07 -17.80 -17.95
N ARG A 785 14.01 -17.39 -19.22
CA ARG A 785 12.98 -17.83 -20.17
C ARG A 785 13.04 -19.35 -20.37
N THR A 786 14.23 -19.90 -20.49
CA THR A 786 14.42 -21.35 -20.53
C THR A 786 13.83 -22.03 -19.30
N ALA A 787 14.03 -21.48 -18.10
CA ALA A 787 13.49 -22.02 -16.87
C ALA A 787 11.94 -21.99 -16.88
N LEU A 788 11.33 -20.87 -17.28
CA LEU A 788 9.89 -20.74 -17.35
C LEU A 788 9.25 -21.71 -18.36
N ALA A 789 9.87 -21.87 -19.52
CA ALA A 789 9.44 -22.84 -20.53
C ALA A 789 9.53 -24.30 -20.03
N TYR A 790 10.59 -24.66 -19.27
CA TYR A 790 10.64 -25.94 -18.57
C TYR A 790 9.50 -26.12 -17.58
N GLY A 791 9.16 -25.07 -16.82
CA GLY A 791 8.02 -25.08 -15.91
C GLY A 791 6.68 -25.30 -16.62
N ALA A 792 6.47 -24.61 -17.74
CA ALA A 792 5.26 -24.78 -18.55
C ALA A 792 5.15 -26.20 -19.12
N LEU A 793 6.25 -26.75 -19.65
CA LEU A 793 6.25 -28.15 -20.17
C LEU A 793 6.04 -29.16 -19.03
N ALA A 794 6.66 -28.94 -17.87
CA ALA A 794 6.49 -29.79 -16.71
C ALA A 794 5.02 -29.86 -16.24
N ARG A 795 4.29 -28.76 -16.37
CA ARG A 795 2.86 -28.70 -16.07
C ARG A 795 2.07 -29.59 -17.06
N VAL A 796 2.37 -29.50 -18.34
CA VAL A 796 1.74 -30.34 -19.38
C VAL A 796 2.00 -31.81 -19.11
N GLU A 797 3.25 -32.17 -18.73
CA GLU A 797 3.59 -33.57 -18.42
C GLU A 797 2.86 -34.06 -17.16
N LEU A 798 2.71 -33.24 -16.14
CA LEU A 798 1.95 -33.57 -14.94
C LEU A 798 0.47 -33.84 -15.28
N ASP A 799 -0.13 -32.98 -16.10
CA ASP A 799 -1.54 -33.09 -16.50
C ASP A 799 -1.75 -34.24 -17.50
N SER A 800 -0.72 -34.65 -18.21
CA SER A 800 -0.70 -35.87 -19.06
C SER A 800 -0.50 -37.16 -18.26
N GLY A 801 -0.38 -37.11 -16.93
CA GLY A 801 -0.18 -38.27 -16.07
C GLY A 801 1.26 -38.81 -16.05
N ALA A 802 2.26 -37.97 -16.36
CA ALA A 802 3.68 -38.33 -16.38
C ALA A 802 4.47 -37.60 -15.28
N PRO A 803 4.23 -37.88 -13.98
CA PRO A 803 4.82 -37.13 -12.88
C PRO A 803 6.36 -37.23 -12.80
N ASP A 804 6.96 -38.37 -13.22
CA ASP A 804 8.42 -38.52 -13.29
C ASP A 804 9.06 -37.55 -14.31
N ALA A 805 8.41 -37.34 -15.45
CA ALA A 805 8.86 -36.40 -16.47
C ALA A 805 8.70 -34.96 -15.94
N ALA A 806 7.57 -34.66 -15.32
CA ALA A 806 7.33 -33.38 -14.68
C ALA A 806 8.38 -33.05 -13.59
N TYR A 807 8.72 -34.04 -12.76
CA TYR A 807 9.77 -33.87 -11.72
C TYR A 807 11.11 -33.49 -12.33
N ARG A 808 11.57 -34.18 -13.39
CA ARG A 808 12.84 -33.84 -14.04
C ARG A 808 12.86 -32.43 -14.62
N LEU A 809 11.76 -32.02 -15.22
CA LEU A 809 11.62 -30.69 -15.83
C LEU A 809 11.55 -29.59 -14.76
N TYR A 810 10.73 -29.75 -13.71
CA TYR A 810 10.67 -28.79 -12.60
C TYR A 810 11.98 -28.70 -11.84
N SER A 811 12.72 -29.81 -11.68
CA SER A 811 14.07 -29.79 -11.08
C SER A 811 15.07 -28.97 -11.90
N ARG A 812 14.93 -28.97 -13.24
CA ARG A 812 15.71 -28.09 -14.13
C ARG A 812 15.28 -26.62 -13.98
N CYS A 813 13.96 -26.38 -13.97
CA CYS A 813 13.38 -25.06 -13.76
C CYS A 813 13.87 -24.45 -12.42
N LEU A 814 13.83 -25.19 -11.34
CA LEU A 814 14.27 -24.76 -10.01
C LEU A 814 15.75 -24.37 -9.99
N ARG A 815 16.63 -25.21 -10.55
CA ARG A 815 18.06 -24.91 -10.63
C ARG A 815 18.34 -23.62 -11.41
N LEU A 816 17.70 -23.44 -12.55
CA LEU A 816 17.88 -22.24 -13.38
C LEU A 816 17.30 -21.00 -12.68
N SER A 817 16.13 -21.10 -12.07
CA SER A 817 15.49 -19.98 -11.33
C SER A 817 16.38 -19.52 -10.16
N ARG A 818 17.00 -20.45 -9.44
CA ARG A 818 17.95 -20.17 -8.36
C ARG A 818 19.23 -19.51 -8.89
N SER A 819 19.81 -20.02 -9.96
CA SER A 819 21.00 -19.43 -10.56
C SER A 819 20.80 -18.00 -11.05
N GLN A 820 19.55 -17.65 -11.40
CA GLN A 820 19.15 -16.30 -11.82
C GLN A 820 18.59 -15.45 -10.67
N SER A 821 18.59 -15.97 -9.44
CA SER A 821 18.04 -15.30 -8.24
C SER A 821 16.58 -14.86 -8.42
N HIS A 822 15.80 -15.55 -9.26
CA HIS A 822 14.42 -15.16 -9.57
C HIS A 822 13.43 -15.81 -8.60
N ARG A 823 13.18 -15.16 -7.47
CA ARG A 823 12.38 -15.68 -6.35
C ARG A 823 10.94 -16.09 -6.72
N GLY A 824 10.31 -15.34 -7.64
CA GLY A 824 8.94 -15.67 -8.10
C GLY A 824 8.85 -17.00 -8.83
N ALA A 825 9.78 -17.27 -9.76
CA ALA A 825 9.85 -18.54 -10.47
C ALA A 825 10.26 -19.68 -9.53
N GLU A 826 11.17 -19.43 -8.59
CA GLU A 826 11.56 -20.40 -7.57
C GLU A 826 10.36 -20.79 -6.69
N ALA A 827 9.64 -19.81 -6.13
CA ALA A 827 8.48 -20.05 -5.29
C ALA A 827 7.40 -20.85 -6.02
N MET A 828 7.06 -20.44 -7.26
CA MET A 828 6.06 -21.14 -8.06
C MET A 828 6.50 -22.58 -8.40
N THR A 829 7.78 -22.78 -8.72
CA THR A 829 8.30 -24.12 -9.00
C THR A 829 8.26 -25.04 -7.78
N LEU A 830 8.48 -24.50 -6.59
CA LEU A 830 8.36 -25.25 -5.33
C LEU A 830 6.92 -25.71 -5.08
N VAL A 831 5.94 -24.84 -5.36
CA VAL A 831 4.51 -25.20 -5.29
C VAL A 831 4.21 -26.36 -6.25
N GLU A 832 4.66 -26.26 -7.48
CA GLU A 832 4.44 -27.29 -8.50
C GLU A 832 5.14 -28.61 -8.17
N LEU A 833 6.36 -28.55 -7.63
CA LEU A 833 7.05 -29.76 -7.12
C LEU A 833 6.28 -30.42 -5.99
N GLY A 834 5.59 -29.63 -5.15
CA GLY A 834 4.66 -30.17 -4.16
C GLY A 834 3.57 -31.04 -4.78
N LEU A 835 2.95 -30.58 -5.87
CA LEU A 835 1.93 -31.35 -6.60
C LEU A 835 2.54 -32.60 -7.26
N VAL A 836 3.74 -32.49 -7.83
CA VAL A 836 4.44 -33.62 -8.43
C VAL A 836 4.77 -34.67 -7.39
N HIS A 837 5.30 -34.28 -6.22
CA HIS A 837 5.59 -35.21 -5.14
C HIS A 837 4.32 -35.88 -4.59
N GLU A 838 3.20 -35.16 -4.54
CA GLU A 838 1.89 -35.75 -4.20
C GLU A 838 1.48 -36.82 -5.23
N ALA A 839 1.61 -36.52 -6.53
CA ALA A 839 1.30 -37.44 -7.62
C ALA A 839 2.21 -38.69 -7.61
N LEU A 840 3.46 -38.56 -7.18
CA LEU A 840 4.42 -39.67 -6.99
C LEU A 840 4.20 -40.49 -5.71
N GLY A 841 3.24 -40.10 -4.86
CA GLY A 841 2.96 -40.77 -3.61
C GLY A 841 3.93 -40.43 -2.47
N HIS A 842 4.58 -39.25 -2.51
CA HIS A 842 5.52 -38.78 -1.51
C HIS A 842 4.96 -37.59 -0.72
N PRO A 843 3.95 -37.76 0.15
CA PRO A 843 3.23 -36.66 0.80
C PRO A 843 4.12 -35.84 1.75
N HIS A 844 5.12 -36.43 2.37
CA HIS A 844 6.05 -35.71 3.23
C HIS A 844 6.92 -34.73 2.43
N THR A 845 7.50 -35.18 1.33
CA THR A 845 8.31 -34.33 0.44
C THR A 845 7.45 -33.26 -0.24
N ALA A 846 6.18 -33.59 -0.52
CA ALA A 846 5.20 -32.61 -1.01
C ALA A 846 4.99 -31.49 0.00
N SER A 847 4.79 -31.83 1.28
CA SER A 847 4.64 -30.82 2.36
C SER A 847 5.86 -29.92 2.45
N LEU A 848 7.06 -30.49 2.47
CA LEU A 848 8.32 -29.71 2.55
C LEU A 848 8.47 -28.74 1.35
N SER A 849 8.12 -29.19 0.16
CA SER A 849 8.19 -28.34 -1.04
C SER A 849 7.21 -27.17 -0.97
N LEU A 850 5.97 -27.44 -0.52
CA LEU A 850 4.94 -26.41 -0.36
C LEU A 850 5.27 -25.45 0.79
N GLU A 851 5.81 -25.93 1.90
CA GLU A 851 6.25 -25.12 3.02
C GLU A 851 7.40 -24.19 2.61
N ALA A 852 8.37 -24.68 1.84
CA ALA A 852 9.44 -23.87 1.30
C ALA A 852 8.93 -22.81 0.32
N GLY A 853 7.96 -23.15 -0.53
CA GLY A 853 7.30 -22.21 -1.43
C GLY A 853 6.54 -21.12 -0.66
N LEU A 854 5.82 -21.51 0.39
CA LEU A 854 5.10 -20.60 1.28
C LEU A 854 6.04 -19.64 2.03
N ALA A 855 7.11 -20.16 2.62
CA ALA A 855 8.10 -19.36 3.31
C ALA A 855 8.75 -18.33 2.38
N LEU A 856 9.15 -18.75 1.19
CA LEU A 856 9.75 -17.87 0.18
C LEU A 856 8.78 -16.77 -0.27
N SER A 857 7.49 -17.10 -0.40
CA SER A 857 6.46 -16.16 -0.83
C SER A 857 6.16 -15.10 0.22
N ARG A 858 6.16 -15.46 1.50
CA ARG A 858 5.91 -14.54 2.62
C ARG A 858 7.02 -13.54 2.82
N VAL A 859 8.26 -13.95 2.62
CA VAL A 859 9.43 -13.05 2.74
C VAL A 859 9.52 -12.06 1.57
N ASN A 860 9.00 -12.41 0.39
CA ASN A 860 9.11 -11.59 -0.81
C ASN A 860 7.76 -10.96 -1.18
N ARG A 861 7.61 -9.64 -0.94
CA ARG A 861 6.40 -8.90 -1.33
C ARG A 861 6.06 -9.10 -2.81
N GLY A 862 4.79 -9.32 -3.11
CA GLY A 862 4.30 -9.48 -4.49
C GLY A 862 4.26 -10.92 -4.99
N LEU A 863 4.50 -11.93 -4.13
CA LEU A 863 4.38 -13.35 -4.46
C LEU A 863 3.09 -13.99 -3.90
N GLN A 864 1.97 -13.25 -3.93
CA GLN A 864 0.69 -13.71 -3.37
C GLN A 864 0.12 -14.95 -4.07
N ARG A 865 0.33 -15.10 -5.40
CA ARG A 865 -0.14 -16.30 -6.13
C ARG A 865 0.48 -17.60 -5.60
N PRO A 866 1.81 -17.76 -5.53
CA PRO A 866 2.39 -18.97 -4.96
C PRO A 866 2.10 -19.12 -3.45
N GLU A 867 1.89 -18.03 -2.72
CA GLU A 867 1.44 -18.09 -1.33
C GLU A 867 0.06 -18.74 -1.21
N ALA A 868 -0.94 -18.22 -1.95
CA ALA A 868 -2.29 -18.75 -1.98
C ALA A 868 -2.33 -20.25 -2.32
N LEU A 869 -1.61 -20.63 -3.38
CA LEU A 869 -1.55 -22.02 -3.83
C LEU A 869 -0.86 -22.93 -2.82
N SER A 870 0.27 -22.48 -2.24
CA SER A 870 0.96 -23.26 -1.19
C SER A 870 0.05 -23.55 -0.02
N GLN A 871 -0.66 -22.53 0.48
CA GLN A 871 -1.61 -22.69 1.60
C GLN A 871 -2.73 -23.67 1.26
N ALA A 872 -3.37 -23.51 0.12
CA ALA A 872 -4.47 -24.37 -0.30
C ALA A 872 -4.06 -25.84 -0.49
N TYR A 873 -2.90 -26.09 -1.11
CA TYR A 873 -2.40 -27.44 -1.33
C TYR A 873 -1.86 -28.09 -0.05
N LEU A 874 -1.20 -27.32 0.84
CA LEU A 874 -0.85 -27.77 2.18
C LEU A 874 -2.09 -28.16 2.98
N GLY A 875 -3.14 -27.34 2.90
CA GLY A 875 -4.43 -27.64 3.52
C GLY A 875 -5.00 -28.98 3.03
N ALA A 876 -4.92 -29.26 1.72
CA ALA A 876 -5.35 -30.53 1.16
C ALA A 876 -4.52 -31.73 1.65
N LEU A 877 -3.20 -31.56 1.80
CA LEU A 877 -2.32 -32.60 2.38
C LEU A 877 -2.60 -32.85 3.86
N LYS A 878 -2.78 -31.78 4.67
CA LYS A 878 -3.12 -31.87 6.09
C LYS A 878 -4.48 -32.55 6.30
N ALA A 879 -5.46 -32.29 5.42
CA ALA A 879 -6.74 -32.98 5.44
C ALA A 879 -6.59 -34.51 5.24
N LYS A 880 -5.74 -34.94 4.30
CA LYS A 880 -5.42 -36.35 4.09
C LYS A 880 -4.73 -36.98 5.29
N ALA A 881 -3.96 -36.20 6.04
CA ALA A 881 -3.32 -36.64 7.30
C ALA A 881 -4.27 -36.61 8.51
N GLY A 882 -5.53 -36.20 8.35
CA GLY A 882 -6.52 -36.14 9.41
C GLY A 882 -6.49 -34.86 10.26
N ASP A 883 -5.60 -33.92 10.00
CA ASP A 883 -5.50 -32.63 10.70
C ASP A 883 -6.57 -31.64 10.17
N ARG A 884 -7.76 -31.73 10.79
CA ARG A 884 -8.96 -31.00 10.34
C ARG A 884 -8.84 -29.50 10.49
N GLU A 885 -8.30 -29.03 11.63
CA GLU A 885 -8.26 -27.61 11.96
C GLU A 885 -7.25 -26.86 11.08
N THR A 886 -6.02 -27.37 11.01
CA THR A 886 -4.97 -26.81 10.17
C THR A 886 -5.37 -26.84 8.68
N ALA A 887 -5.98 -27.95 8.23
CA ALA A 887 -6.43 -28.07 6.84
C ALA A 887 -7.43 -26.98 6.47
N ARG A 888 -8.46 -26.78 7.28
CA ARG A 888 -9.50 -25.77 7.04
C ARG A 888 -8.92 -24.36 7.05
N SER A 889 -8.13 -24.02 8.07
CA SER A 889 -7.46 -22.73 8.20
C SER A 889 -6.61 -22.40 6.97
N LEU A 890 -5.75 -23.33 6.54
CA LEU A 890 -4.88 -23.13 5.39
C LEU A 890 -5.66 -23.00 4.07
N CYS A 891 -6.70 -23.80 3.84
CA CYS A 891 -7.52 -23.68 2.63
C CYS A 891 -8.23 -22.32 2.57
N LEU A 892 -8.83 -21.86 3.68
CA LEU A 892 -9.51 -20.56 3.73
C LEU A 892 -8.52 -19.40 3.55
N ALA A 893 -7.33 -19.48 4.17
CA ALA A 893 -6.29 -18.48 3.99
C ALA A 893 -5.83 -18.40 2.53
N GLY A 894 -5.60 -19.54 1.86
CA GLY A 894 -5.21 -19.56 0.46
C GLY A 894 -6.29 -19.00 -0.47
N ILE A 895 -7.56 -19.34 -0.23
CA ILE A 895 -8.70 -18.77 -0.98
C ILE A 895 -8.73 -17.24 -0.79
N LYS A 896 -8.61 -16.77 0.45
CA LYS A 896 -8.64 -15.34 0.76
C LYS A 896 -7.52 -14.57 0.05
N VAL A 897 -6.29 -15.06 0.10
CA VAL A 897 -5.16 -14.42 -0.60
C VAL A 897 -5.41 -14.36 -2.12
N ALA A 898 -5.96 -15.42 -2.72
CA ALA A 898 -6.28 -15.43 -4.14
C ALA A 898 -7.43 -14.47 -4.50
N GLU A 899 -8.40 -14.30 -3.61
CA GLU A 899 -9.52 -13.36 -3.72
C GLU A 899 -9.05 -11.93 -3.59
N ASP A 900 -8.27 -11.61 -2.56
CA ASP A 900 -7.71 -10.28 -2.32
C ASP A 900 -6.81 -9.82 -3.50
N LEU A 901 -6.11 -10.77 -4.14
CA LEU A 901 -5.34 -10.51 -5.35
C LEU A 901 -6.22 -10.31 -6.60
N GLY A 902 -7.46 -10.81 -6.61
CA GLY A 902 -8.32 -10.85 -7.79
C GLY A 902 -7.88 -11.87 -8.85
N ASP A 903 -7.08 -12.88 -8.47
CA ASP A 903 -6.54 -13.89 -9.38
C ASP A 903 -7.52 -15.05 -9.54
N LEU A 904 -8.38 -14.97 -10.54
CA LEU A 904 -9.40 -15.98 -10.81
C LEU A 904 -8.82 -17.38 -11.07
N TRP A 905 -7.63 -17.46 -11.69
CA TRP A 905 -6.96 -18.75 -11.90
C TRP A 905 -6.57 -19.40 -10.56
N ALA A 906 -5.92 -18.64 -9.69
CA ALA A 906 -5.54 -19.11 -8.35
C ALA A 906 -6.78 -19.42 -7.49
N GLN A 907 -7.86 -18.65 -7.61
CA GLN A 907 -9.11 -18.93 -6.91
C GLN A 907 -9.69 -20.29 -7.31
N ALA A 908 -9.74 -20.60 -8.61
CA ALA A 908 -10.24 -21.92 -9.08
C ALA A 908 -9.40 -23.07 -8.52
N GLU A 909 -8.07 -22.94 -8.53
CA GLU A 909 -7.16 -23.96 -8.00
C GLU A 909 -7.27 -24.10 -6.48
N CYS A 910 -7.29 -22.98 -5.74
CA CYS A 910 -7.45 -22.98 -4.27
C CYS A 910 -8.80 -23.60 -3.85
N ARG A 911 -9.88 -23.28 -4.57
CA ARG A 911 -11.21 -23.86 -4.28
C ARG A 911 -11.26 -25.35 -4.62
N ASN A 912 -10.60 -25.79 -5.68
CA ASN A 912 -10.46 -27.23 -5.97
C ASN A 912 -9.64 -27.95 -4.89
N ALA A 913 -8.57 -27.34 -4.39
CA ALA A 913 -7.78 -27.88 -3.30
C ALA A 913 -8.60 -27.97 -1.99
N ALA A 914 -9.37 -26.91 -1.67
CA ALA A 914 -10.28 -26.88 -0.52
C ALA A 914 -11.37 -27.96 -0.65
N GLY A 915 -11.95 -28.12 -1.84
CA GLY A 915 -12.93 -29.18 -2.10
C GLY A 915 -12.36 -30.57 -1.86
N ARG A 916 -11.12 -30.83 -2.32
CA ARG A 916 -10.42 -32.10 -2.01
C ARG A 916 -10.15 -32.26 -0.52
N ALA A 917 -9.76 -31.18 0.17
CA ALA A 917 -9.54 -31.19 1.61
C ALA A 917 -10.83 -31.54 2.36
N MET A 918 -11.94 -30.89 2.05
CA MET A 918 -13.24 -31.17 2.68
C MET A 918 -13.76 -32.57 2.38
N SER A 919 -13.53 -33.08 1.17
CA SER A 919 -13.85 -34.46 0.82
C SER A 919 -13.05 -35.45 1.67
N ALA A 920 -11.75 -35.25 1.84
CA ALA A 920 -10.90 -36.10 2.67
C ALA A 920 -11.32 -36.08 4.15
N LEU A 921 -11.88 -34.99 4.63
CA LEU A 921 -12.42 -34.83 6.00
C LEU A 921 -13.87 -35.32 6.17
N GLY A 922 -14.49 -35.86 5.12
CA GLY A 922 -15.87 -36.36 5.15
C GLY A 922 -16.95 -35.26 5.07
N CYS A 923 -16.57 -34.01 4.76
CA CYS A 923 -17.48 -32.86 4.66
C CYS A 923 -18.02 -32.72 3.22
N SER A 924 -18.80 -33.69 2.72
CA SER A 924 -19.23 -33.78 1.32
C SER A 924 -19.98 -32.54 0.82
N ARG A 925 -20.79 -31.91 1.66
CA ARG A 925 -21.55 -30.68 1.27
C ARG A 925 -20.64 -29.51 0.99
N GLU A 926 -19.72 -29.18 1.91
CA GLU A 926 -18.74 -28.11 1.77
C GLU A 926 -17.80 -28.38 0.58
N ALA A 927 -17.40 -29.66 0.41
CA ALA A 927 -16.60 -30.07 -0.73
C ALA A 927 -17.30 -29.76 -2.06
N ALA A 928 -18.60 -30.09 -2.16
CA ALA A 928 -19.40 -29.81 -3.34
C ALA A 928 -19.55 -28.31 -3.61
N GLU A 929 -19.69 -27.48 -2.56
CA GLU A 929 -19.78 -26.02 -2.66
C GLU A 929 -18.49 -25.46 -3.25
N HIS A 930 -17.32 -25.83 -2.71
CA HIS A 930 -16.03 -25.40 -3.22
C HIS A 930 -15.80 -25.84 -4.68
N HIS A 931 -16.11 -27.08 -5.02
CA HIS A 931 -15.94 -27.58 -6.39
C HIS A 931 -16.90 -26.92 -7.39
N ARG A 932 -18.16 -26.60 -6.99
CA ARG A 932 -19.09 -25.87 -7.87
C ARG A 932 -18.60 -24.46 -8.15
N GLU A 933 -18.07 -23.77 -7.16
CA GLU A 933 -17.53 -22.44 -7.35
C GLU A 933 -16.25 -22.47 -8.19
N ALA A 934 -15.36 -23.45 -7.96
CA ALA A 934 -14.20 -23.68 -8.84
C ALA A 934 -14.64 -23.95 -10.30
N LEU A 935 -15.70 -24.73 -10.50
CA LEU A 935 -16.26 -25.04 -11.82
C LEU A 935 -16.80 -23.79 -12.52
N ARG A 936 -17.51 -22.93 -11.78
CA ARG A 936 -18.03 -21.68 -12.31
C ARG A 936 -16.91 -20.76 -12.81
N ILE A 937 -15.85 -20.60 -12.00
CA ILE A 937 -14.69 -19.79 -12.37
C ILE A 937 -13.93 -20.40 -13.55
N ALA A 938 -13.66 -21.72 -13.50
CA ALA A 938 -12.89 -22.41 -14.53
C ALA A 938 -13.58 -22.37 -15.90
N ARG A 939 -14.90 -22.46 -15.96
CA ARG A 939 -15.68 -22.32 -17.20
C ARG A 939 -15.62 -20.91 -17.77
N GLY A 940 -15.71 -19.89 -16.91
CA GLY A 940 -15.55 -18.50 -17.33
C GLY A 940 -14.16 -18.16 -17.89
N LEU A 941 -13.13 -18.93 -17.49
CA LEU A 941 -11.77 -18.78 -17.99
C LEU A 941 -11.40 -19.75 -19.10
N HIS A 942 -12.29 -20.66 -19.50
CA HIS A 942 -11.99 -21.81 -20.37
C HIS A 942 -10.80 -22.66 -19.87
N PHE A 943 -10.63 -22.73 -18.54
CA PHE A 943 -9.50 -23.41 -17.91
C PHE A 943 -9.80 -24.90 -17.73
N HIS A 944 -9.46 -25.69 -18.72
CA HIS A 944 -9.82 -27.10 -18.86
C HIS A 944 -9.41 -27.93 -17.63
N ARG A 945 -8.18 -27.80 -17.14
CA ARG A 945 -7.68 -28.57 -15.99
C ARG A 945 -8.54 -28.35 -14.74
N ALA A 946 -8.73 -27.07 -14.35
CA ALA A 946 -9.50 -26.75 -13.14
C ALA A 946 -10.97 -27.18 -13.30
N GLU A 947 -11.52 -27.10 -14.50
CA GLU A 947 -12.85 -27.61 -14.84
C GLU A 947 -12.95 -29.13 -14.64
N GLN A 948 -12.00 -29.89 -15.14
CA GLN A 948 -11.96 -31.36 -14.99
C GLN A 948 -11.84 -31.75 -13.50
N HIS A 949 -10.97 -31.10 -12.76
CA HIS A 949 -10.84 -31.33 -11.30
C HIS A 949 -12.12 -30.99 -10.54
N ALA A 950 -12.76 -29.88 -10.87
CA ALA A 950 -14.00 -29.48 -10.26
C ALA A 950 -15.16 -30.44 -10.58
N LEU A 951 -15.30 -30.88 -11.84
CA LEU A 951 -16.30 -31.88 -12.26
C LEU A 951 -16.10 -33.21 -11.54
N ALA A 952 -14.85 -33.70 -11.45
CA ALA A 952 -14.53 -34.92 -10.71
C ALA A 952 -14.89 -34.77 -9.24
N GLY A 953 -14.55 -33.61 -8.62
CA GLY A 953 -14.86 -33.31 -7.24
C GLY A 953 -16.36 -33.22 -6.95
N VAL A 954 -17.13 -32.57 -7.81
CA VAL A 954 -18.60 -32.51 -7.69
C VAL A 954 -19.20 -33.91 -7.75
N ARG A 955 -18.77 -34.73 -8.72
CA ARG A 955 -19.27 -36.11 -8.86
C ARG A 955 -18.96 -36.97 -7.64
N SER A 956 -17.77 -36.85 -7.07
CA SER A 956 -17.36 -37.63 -5.88
C SER A 956 -18.07 -37.19 -4.61
N SER A 957 -18.54 -35.94 -4.55
CA SER A 957 -19.22 -35.37 -3.37
C SER A 957 -20.73 -35.60 -3.34
N LEU A 958 -21.32 -36.16 -4.43
CA LEU A 958 -22.74 -36.49 -4.50
C LEU A 958 -23.01 -37.86 -3.89
N PRO A 959 -24.12 -38.11 -3.20
CA PRO A 959 -24.53 -39.44 -2.75
C PRO A 959 -24.81 -40.39 -3.93
N GLU A 960 -24.61 -41.69 -3.73
CA GLU A 960 -24.64 -42.71 -4.81
C GLU A 960 -25.82 -42.68 -5.78
N PRO A 961 -27.07 -42.32 -5.39
CA PRO A 961 -28.16 -42.28 -6.39
C PRO A 961 -28.06 -41.13 -7.40
N CYS A 962 -27.23 -40.14 -7.17
CA CYS A 962 -27.04 -38.97 -8.07
C CYS A 962 -25.77 -39.07 -8.97
N ARG A 963 -25.03 -40.20 -8.92
CA ARG A 963 -23.79 -40.37 -9.70
C ARG A 963 -24.01 -40.76 -11.17
N ALA A 964 -25.24 -41.06 -11.57
CA ALA A 964 -25.60 -41.57 -12.87
C ALA A 964 -26.22 -40.57 -13.85
N GLY A 965 -26.08 -39.27 -13.61
CA GLY A 965 -26.61 -38.20 -14.47
C GLY A 965 -25.51 -37.27 -15.01
#